data_c3bbaccf249725ef72242490ab74de06
#
_entry.id   c3bbaccf249725ef72242490ab74de06
#
_cell.length_a   1.000
_cell.length_b   1.000
_cell.length_c   1.000
_cell.angle_alpha   90.00
_cell.angle_beta   90.00
_cell.angle_gamma   90.00
#
_symmetry.space_group_name_H-M   'P 1'
#
loop_
_entity.id
_entity.type
_entity.pdbx_description
1 polymer ?
#
loop_
_entity_poly.entity_id
_entity_poly.type
_entity_poly.pdbx_seq_one_letter_code
_entity_poly.pdbx_strand_id
1 'polypeptide(L)'
;MAVSAGTPISLVNAVYGTLVERAALGRKRLGRPLSLTEKILINHLADPANQEMERGRSYADFRPDRVAMQDATAQMALLQFMTAGLPETLVPSTVHCDHLIMAKTGARIDMGVAIDTNKEVYDFLRSVSAKFGIGFWGPGSGIIHQVVLENYAFPGGMMIGTDSHTPNAGGLGMVAIGVGGADAVDVMTGFPFNVRWPKVIGIKLTGSLSGWSSPKDVILEVARVLTVEGGTGAIVEYFGDGADSISATGKATICNMGAEIGATCSVFSYDQHMAKYLQATGRADIAAAADKVASELRPDDGAQYDQLIEIDLNSLKPLINGPHSPDRAHKVGAGVGDAARENSWPLEVSAALIGSCTNSSYEDITRAASVARQAAARGLRAKTELLISPGSEQIRATIERDGLMADLEAIGATVLANACGPCIGQWERHADVTAKPNSIVNSFNRNFPKRNDGSANTLSFVTSPDTVIAIALGGRLDFDPTVDTITAPDGTEVLLSAPVGEVLPANGYDPGVDTFTQPPADGSKITVAVSPTSDRLQLLEPFTAWDGSDYIDLPVLMKAKGKCTTDHISAAGKWLTYRGHLENISGNLFIGAINAFNGATGEGKDITDGGTRLYPEIAKRYSQAGISWCAIGDQNYGEGSSREHAAMEPRFRGGVVIFARSFARIHETNLKKQGLVPLTFSDPATYDLIGEDDRISVMGLPPVPDKPITCRITKADGSTVDFEAKHTFSPEQVEWFKAGSALNIVRQNLAKK
;
A
#
# COMPACT_ATOMS: atom_id res chain seq x y z
N MET A 1 9.82 7.18 22.71
CA MET A 1 8.52 7.51 23.33
C MET A 1 7.57 6.36 23.04
N ALA A 2 7.10 5.62 24.05
CA ALA A 2 6.25 4.44 23.81
C ALA A 2 4.96 4.84 23.09
N VAL A 3 4.61 4.11 22.04
CA VAL A 3 3.42 4.36 21.22
C VAL A 3 2.17 3.91 21.98
N SER A 4 1.17 4.78 22.10
CA SER A 4 -0.14 4.46 22.69
C SER A 4 -1.11 3.88 21.66
N ALA A 5 -2.24 3.33 22.13
CA ALA A 5 -3.30 2.83 21.26
C ALA A 5 -3.97 3.92 20.39
N GLY A 6 -3.70 5.20 20.64
CA GLY A 6 -4.21 6.33 19.86
C GLY A 6 -3.19 7.45 19.72
N THR A 7 -3.45 8.38 18.81
CA THR A 7 -2.61 9.56 18.62
C THR A 7 -2.67 10.48 19.85
N PRO A 8 -1.54 10.78 20.51
CA PRO A 8 -1.54 11.68 21.64
C PRO A 8 -1.80 13.12 21.18
N ILE A 9 -2.59 13.86 21.97
CA ILE A 9 -2.91 15.28 21.68
C ILE A 9 -1.66 16.17 21.59
N SER A 10 -0.58 15.80 22.26
CA SER A 10 0.70 16.52 22.17
C SER A 10 1.30 16.49 20.75
N LEU A 11 1.18 15.39 20.04
CA LEU A 11 1.59 15.28 18.63
C LEU A 11 0.75 16.20 17.75
N VAL A 12 -0.58 16.16 17.91
CA VAL A 12 -1.51 16.99 17.16
C VAL A 12 -1.22 18.48 17.38
N ASN A 13 -1.03 18.88 18.64
CA ASN A 13 -0.69 20.25 18.99
C ASN A 13 0.67 20.68 18.42
N ALA A 14 1.64 19.79 18.29
CA ALA A 14 2.92 20.09 17.65
C ALA A 14 2.74 20.36 16.14
N VAL A 15 1.92 19.55 15.45
CA VAL A 15 1.59 19.73 14.03
C VAL A 15 0.83 21.06 13.81
N TYR A 16 -0.18 21.33 14.62
CA TYR A 16 -0.97 22.55 14.49
C TYR A 16 -0.20 23.81 14.91
N GLY A 17 0.77 23.68 15.82
CA GLY A 17 1.62 24.78 16.28
C GLY A 17 2.43 25.44 15.17
N THR A 18 2.73 24.74 14.09
CA THR A 18 3.47 25.26 12.93
C THR A 18 2.59 25.52 11.70
N LEU A 19 1.36 24.98 11.67
CA LEU A 19 0.51 24.96 10.47
C LEU A 19 0.21 26.37 9.94
N VAL A 20 -0.22 27.29 10.80
CA VAL A 20 -0.62 28.66 10.41
C VAL A 20 0.58 29.42 9.84
N GLU A 21 1.73 29.36 10.52
CA GLU A 21 2.96 30.04 10.09
C GLU A 21 3.47 29.47 8.77
N ARG A 22 3.52 28.14 8.64
CA ARG A 22 4.03 27.47 7.44
C ARG A 22 3.10 27.63 6.25
N ALA A 23 1.78 27.64 6.46
CA ALA A 23 0.82 27.96 5.40
C ALA A 23 1.00 29.41 4.91
N ALA A 24 1.20 30.37 5.82
CA ALA A 24 1.50 31.75 5.45
C ALA A 24 2.81 31.87 4.67
N LEU A 25 3.86 31.15 5.08
CA LEU A 25 5.11 31.06 4.33
C LEU A 25 4.89 30.49 2.92
N GLY A 26 4.08 29.44 2.80
CA GLY A 26 3.73 28.83 1.52
C GLY A 26 3.03 29.79 0.58
N ARG A 27 2.00 30.52 1.07
CA ARG A 27 1.31 31.57 0.29
C ARG A 27 2.28 32.62 -0.22
N LYS A 28 3.22 33.06 0.64
CA LYS A 28 4.26 34.03 0.27
C LYS A 28 5.21 33.49 -0.79
N ARG A 29 5.70 32.27 -0.63
CA ARG A 29 6.68 31.64 -1.54
C ARG A 29 6.07 31.33 -2.91
N LEU A 30 4.83 30.81 -2.93
CA LEU A 30 4.13 30.45 -4.16
C LEU A 30 3.39 31.62 -4.81
N GLY A 31 3.18 32.75 -4.08
CA GLY A 31 2.52 33.95 -4.59
C GLY A 31 1.03 33.76 -4.93
N ARG A 32 0.36 32.74 -4.33
CA ARG A 32 -1.04 32.39 -4.62
C ARG A 32 -1.74 31.71 -3.44
N PRO A 33 -3.11 31.59 -3.50
CA PRO A 33 -3.86 30.75 -2.59
C PRO A 33 -3.41 29.28 -2.66
N LEU A 34 -3.50 28.56 -1.53
CA LEU A 34 -3.07 27.19 -1.37
C LEU A 34 -4.25 26.22 -1.34
N SER A 35 -4.08 25.04 -1.92
CA SER A 35 -4.94 23.89 -1.67
C SER A 35 -4.71 23.36 -0.26
N LEU A 36 -5.64 22.57 0.29
CA LEU A 36 -5.44 21.87 1.56
C LEU A 36 -4.20 20.97 1.51
N THR A 37 -4.06 20.22 0.43
CA THR A 37 -2.89 19.37 0.16
C THR A 37 -1.58 20.14 0.33
N GLU A 38 -1.48 21.31 -0.28
CA GLU A 38 -0.26 22.13 -0.19
C GLU A 38 0.01 22.62 1.22
N LYS A 39 -1.03 23.02 1.96
CA LYS A 39 -0.88 23.44 3.36
C LYS A 39 -0.30 22.32 4.22
N ILE A 40 -0.83 21.10 4.07
CA ILE A 40 -0.35 19.93 4.81
C ILE A 40 1.09 19.58 4.41
N LEU A 41 1.38 19.51 3.11
CA LEU A 41 2.73 19.18 2.61
C LEU A 41 3.77 20.23 3.07
N ILE A 42 3.46 21.53 2.96
CA ILE A 42 4.36 22.60 3.42
C ILE A 42 4.59 22.53 4.93
N ASN A 43 3.56 22.14 5.70
CA ASN A 43 3.70 21.95 7.14
C ASN A 43 4.67 20.82 7.50
N HIS A 44 4.81 19.81 6.64
CA HIS A 44 5.67 18.64 6.88
C HIS A 44 7.00 18.67 6.13
N LEU A 45 7.33 19.77 5.39
CA LEU A 45 8.64 19.92 4.78
C LEU A 45 9.75 19.89 5.82
N ALA A 46 10.83 19.20 5.52
CA ALA A 46 12.03 19.18 6.35
C ALA A 46 12.71 20.56 6.38
N ASP A 47 12.70 21.27 5.25
CA ASP A 47 13.17 22.67 5.12
C ASP A 47 12.13 23.50 4.33
N PRO A 48 11.11 24.06 5.02
CA PRO A 48 10.05 24.82 4.35
C PRO A 48 10.52 26.15 3.76
N ALA A 49 11.70 26.65 4.15
CA ALA A 49 12.22 27.90 3.65
C ALA A 49 12.89 27.78 2.27
N ASN A 50 13.58 26.65 2.00
CA ASN A 50 14.47 26.55 0.84
C ASN A 50 14.08 25.48 -0.17
N GLN A 51 13.37 24.41 0.24
CA GLN A 51 13.01 23.32 -0.68
C GLN A 51 12.08 23.81 -1.80
N GLU A 52 12.29 23.30 -3.00
CA GLU A 52 11.44 23.58 -4.17
C GLU A 52 10.08 22.92 -4.05
N MET A 53 9.04 23.57 -4.58
CA MET A 53 7.64 23.15 -4.50
C MET A 53 6.95 23.17 -5.88
N GLU A 54 7.69 22.82 -6.95
CA GLU A 54 7.14 22.78 -8.30
C GLU A 54 6.38 21.47 -8.54
N ARG A 55 5.04 21.57 -8.73
CA ARG A 55 4.14 20.43 -8.90
C ARG A 55 4.55 19.53 -10.06
N GLY A 56 4.68 18.25 -9.80
CA GLY A 56 5.05 17.23 -10.77
C GLY A 56 6.51 17.26 -11.22
N ARG A 57 7.37 18.14 -10.65
CA ARG A 57 8.78 18.28 -11.06
C ARG A 57 9.78 18.18 -9.92
N SER A 58 9.71 19.07 -8.94
CA SER A 58 10.68 19.09 -7.83
C SER A 58 10.49 17.89 -6.90
N TYR A 59 11.55 17.50 -6.21
CA TYR A 59 11.52 16.52 -5.15
C TYR A 59 11.71 17.21 -3.81
N ALA A 60 10.96 16.77 -2.83
CA ALA A 60 11.00 17.37 -1.50
C ALA A 60 11.12 16.29 -0.42
N ASP A 61 11.75 16.67 0.68
CA ASP A 61 11.93 15.86 1.87
C ASP A 61 10.89 16.21 2.91
N PHE A 62 10.12 15.21 3.33
CA PHE A 62 9.06 15.38 4.31
C PHE A 62 9.39 14.66 5.61
N ARG A 63 8.77 15.11 6.70
CA ARG A 63 8.82 14.46 8.02
C ARG A 63 7.41 14.01 8.40
N PRO A 64 7.03 12.76 8.05
CA PRO A 64 5.74 12.21 8.46
C PRO A 64 5.64 12.09 9.98
N ASP A 65 4.40 12.25 10.51
CA ASP A 65 4.12 12.17 11.95
C ASP A 65 4.15 10.74 12.47
N ARG A 66 3.94 9.74 11.59
CA ARG A 66 3.89 8.34 11.97
C ARG A 66 4.09 7.37 10.82
N VAL A 67 4.39 6.13 11.18
CA VAL A 67 4.47 4.97 10.27
C VAL A 67 3.49 3.89 10.71
N ALA A 68 2.73 3.31 9.77
CA ALA A 68 1.92 2.12 10.01
C ALA A 68 2.36 0.98 9.07
N MET A 69 2.53 -0.23 9.59
CA MET A 69 3.00 -1.39 8.82
C MET A 69 2.02 -2.55 8.95
N GLN A 70 1.68 -3.18 7.83
CA GLN A 70 0.94 -4.45 7.87
C GLN A 70 1.92 -5.63 8.02
N ASP A 71 1.44 -6.75 8.58
CA ASP A 71 2.25 -7.87 9.04
C ASP A 71 3.10 -8.56 7.95
N ALA A 72 2.68 -8.54 6.70
CA ALA A 72 3.43 -9.17 5.63
C ALA A 72 4.68 -8.35 5.23
N THR A 73 4.58 -7.01 5.16
CA THR A 73 5.71 -6.13 4.79
C THR A 73 6.56 -5.72 5.99
N ALA A 74 6.00 -5.69 7.20
CA ALA A 74 6.70 -5.36 8.43
C ALA A 74 7.86 -6.33 8.72
N GLN A 75 7.79 -7.58 8.27
CA GLN A 75 8.83 -8.58 8.52
C GLN A 75 10.21 -8.09 8.08
N MET A 76 10.39 -7.82 6.79
CA MET A 76 11.69 -7.36 6.26
C MET A 76 12.02 -5.93 6.71
N ALA A 77 11.02 -5.05 6.81
CA ALA A 77 11.23 -3.69 7.28
C ALA A 77 11.84 -3.66 8.69
N LEU A 78 11.30 -4.45 9.62
CA LEU A 78 11.79 -4.50 11.00
C LEU A 78 13.13 -5.23 11.12
N LEU A 79 13.37 -6.26 10.32
CA LEU A 79 14.69 -6.91 10.23
C LEU A 79 15.76 -5.92 9.75
N GLN A 80 15.46 -5.09 8.75
CA GLN A 80 16.35 -4.01 8.31
C GLN A 80 16.53 -2.93 9.39
N PHE A 81 15.42 -2.49 10.03
CA PHE A 81 15.49 -1.50 11.10
C PHE A 81 16.46 -1.93 12.22
N MET A 82 16.46 -3.20 12.59
CA MET A 82 17.38 -3.75 13.61
C MET A 82 18.84 -3.53 13.26
N THR A 83 19.23 -3.53 11.97
CA THR A 83 20.62 -3.31 11.56
C THR A 83 21.09 -1.88 11.78
N ALA A 84 20.18 -0.91 11.92
CA ALA A 84 20.52 0.47 12.26
C ALA A 84 21.02 0.64 13.69
N GLY A 85 20.73 -0.31 14.59
CA GLY A 85 21.22 -0.32 15.99
C GLY A 85 20.53 0.70 16.91
N LEU A 86 19.44 1.33 16.47
CA LEU A 86 18.64 2.24 17.29
C LEU A 86 17.96 1.50 18.44
N PRO A 87 17.83 2.10 19.64
CA PRO A 87 17.13 1.50 20.77
C PRO A 87 15.59 1.55 20.59
N GLU A 88 15.07 2.53 19.84
CA GLU A 88 13.65 2.72 19.54
C GLU A 88 13.48 3.44 18.19
N THR A 89 12.28 3.38 17.61
CA THR A 89 11.96 4.16 16.42
C THR A 89 11.91 5.66 16.71
N LEU A 90 12.35 6.48 15.76
CA LEU A 90 12.38 7.94 15.92
C LEU A 90 11.03 8.62 15.60
N VAL A 91 10.10 7.86 15.02
CA VAL A 91 8.73 8.30 14.67
C VAL A 91 7.75 7.28 15.24
N PRO A 92 6.62 7.69 15.82
CA PRO A 92 5.59 6.78 16.28
C PRO A 92 5.22 5.75 15.21
N SER A 93 5.38 4.46 15.50
CA SER A 93 5.22 3.37 14.55
C SER A 93 4.32 2.27 15.10
N THR A 94 3.53 1.65 14.24
CA THR A 94 2.65 0.54 14.60
C THR A 94 2.72 -0.61 13.59
N VAL A 95 2.52 -1.83 14.09
CA VAL A 95 2.36 -3.07 13.30
C VAL A 95 0.93 -3.57 13.46
N HIS A 96 0.32 -4.02 12.35
CA HIS A 96 -1.05 -4.50 12.29
C HIS A 96 -1.12 -5.86 11.60
N CYS A 97 -1.77 -6.85 12.23
CA CYS A 97 -1.81 -8.24 11.76
C CYS A 97 -3.13 -8.54 11.06
N ASP A 98 -3.24 -8.22 9.77
CA ASP A 98 -4.46 -8.32 8.98
C ASP A 98 -4.30 -9.00 7.59
N HIS A 99 -3.08 -9.30 7.16
CA HIS A 99 -2.80 -9.85 5.82
C HIS A 99 -2.54 -11.37 5.79
N LEU A 100 -2.27 -12.00 6.91
CA LEU A 100 -1.89 -13.43 6.98
C LEU A 100 -3.04 -14.35 7.42
N ILE A 101 -4.29 -13.93 7.25
CA ILE A 101 -5.49 -14.65 7.67
C ILE A 101 -6.26 -15.12 6.43
N MET A 102 -6.32 -16.44 6.23
CA MET A 102 -7.05 -17.07 5.12
C MET A 102 -8.52 -17.23 5.47
N ALA A 103 -9.42 -16.72 4.63
CA ALA A 103 -10.85 -16.93 4.73
C ALA A 103 -11.24 -18.27 4.08
N LYS A 104 -11.95 -19.11 4.81
CA LYS A 104 -12.40 -20.44 4.34
C LYS A 104 -13.70 -20.88 4.97
N THR A 105 -13.78 -20.87 6.31
CA THR A 105 -14.89 -21.49 7.05
C THR A 105 -15.69 -20.46 7.84
N GLY A 106 -15.05 -19.40 8.31
CA GLY A 106 -15.64 -18.36 9.15
C GLY A 106 -14.70 -17.89 10.26
N ALA A 107 -14.99 -16.73 10.82
CA ALA A 107 -14.10 -15.95 11.67
C ALA A 107 -13.30 -16.74 12.71
N ARG A 108 -14.01 -17.52 13.55
CA ARG A 108 -13.39 -18.22 14.70
C ARG A 108 -12.39 -19.30 14.27
N ILE A 109 -12.78 -20.10 13.27
CA ILE A 109 -11.94 -21.23 12.80
C ILE A 109 -10.75 -20.69 12.03
N ASP A 110 -10.99 -19.78 11.10
CA ASP A 110 -9.96 -19.21 10.23
C ASP A 110 -8.90 -18.45 11.04
N MET A 111 -9.33 -17.70 12.08
CA MET A 111 -8.42 -17.03 13.01
C MET A 111 -7.53 -18.02 13.77
N GLY A 112 -8.10 -19.10 14.29
CA GLY A 112 -7.33 -20.16 14.99
C GLY A 112 -6.26 -20.75 14.09
N VAL A 113 -6.62 -21.12 12.85
CA VAL A 113 -5.67 -21.63 11.85
C VAL A 113 -4.58 -20.62 11.52
N ALA A 114 -4.93 -19.35 11.36
CA ALA A 114 -3.98 -18.29 11.04
C ALA A 114 -2.95 -18.09 12.17
N ILE A 115 -3.41 -18.07 13.43
CA ILE A 115 -2.54 -17.93 14.61
C ILE A 115 -1.53 -19.08 14.69
N ASP A 116 -1.98 -20.31 14.50
CA ASP A 116 -1.12 -21.49 14.55
C ASP A 116 -0.13 -21.52 13.37
N THR A 117 -0.61 -21.29 12.15
CA THR A 117 0.22 -21.33 10.93
C THR A 117 1.27 -20.22 10.89
N ASN A 118 0.93 -19.02 11.37
CA ASN A 118 1.80 -17.86 11.34
C ASN A 118 2.40 -17.51 12.72
N LYS A 119 2.35 -18.44 13.67
CA LYS A 119 2.83 -18.21 15.04
C LYS A 119 4.23 -17.61 15.08
N GLU A 120 5.15 -18.13 14.32
CA GLU A 120 6.54 -17.67 14.22
C GLU A 120 6.61 -16.19 13.81
N VAL A 121 5.84 -15.78 12.79
CA VAL A 121 5.81 -14.41 12.30
C VAL A 121 5.16 -13.48 13.34
N TYR A 122 4.06 -13.88 13.94
CA TYR A 122 3.40 -13.07 14.97
C TYR A 122 4.25 -12.92 16.24
N ASP A 123 4.96 -13.97 16.66
CA ASP A 123 5.89 -13.89 17.80
C ASP A 123 7.08 -12.97 17.49
N PHE A 124 7.63 -13.03 16.28
CA PHE A 124 8.64 -12.10 15.80
C PHE A 124 8.12 -10.66 15.86
N LEU A 125 7.01 -10.37 15.19
CA LEU A 125 6.44 -9.03 15.10
C LEU A 125 6.10 -8.45 16.49
N ARG A 126 5.56 -9.26 17.38
CA ARG A 126 5.27 -8.85 18.77
C ARG A 126 6.54 -8.54 19.53
N SER A 127 7.55 -9.41 19.47
CA SER A 127 8.79 -9.23 20.23
C SER A 127 9.64 -8.08 19.71
N VAL A 128 9.74 -7.89 18.40
CA VAL A 128 10.47 -6.76 17.80
C VAL A 128 9.75 -5.44 18.07
N SER A 129 8.43 -5.43 18.03
CA SER A 129 7.62 -4.24 18.37
C SER A 129 7.85 -3.84 19.84
N ALA A 130 7.76 -4.79 20.77
CA ALA A 130 8.00 -4.54 22.16
C ALA A 130 9.44 -4.06 22.44
N LYS A 131 10.44 -4.59 21.72
CA LYS A 131 11.84 -4.19 21.88
C LYS A 131 12.09 -2.75 21.46
N PHE A 132 11.47 -2.29 20.39
CA PHE A 132 11.80 -1.00 19.76
C PHE A 132 10.74 0.09 19.91
N GLY A 133 9.83 -0.06 20.90
CA GLY A 133 8.84 0.97 21.22
C GLY A 133 7.72 1.10 20.18
N ILE A 134 7.43 0.05 19.41
CA ILE A 134 6.42 0.01 18.35
C ILE A 134 5.10 -0.54 18.92
N GLY A 135 3.98 0.09 18.63
CA GLY A 135 2.66 -0.43 18.98
C GLY A 135 2.31 -1.66 18.16
N PHE A 136 1.74 -2.70 18.80
CA PHE A 136 1.41 -3.94 18.13
C PHE A 136 -0.08 -4.25 18.21
N TRP A 137 -0.75 -4.25 17.06
CA TRP A 137 -2.12 -4.69 16.88
C TRP A 137 -2.12 -6.14 16.39
N GLY A 138 -2.45 -7.07 17.29
CA GLY A 138 -2.41 -8.51 17.03
C GLY A 138 -3.46 -9.00 16.04
N PRO A 139 -3.39 -10.30 15.65
CA PRO A 139 -4.43 -10.90 14.80
C PRO A 139 -5.82 -10.74 15.42
N GLY A 140 -6.81 -10.34 14.63
CA GLY A 140 -8.17 -10.06 15.07
C GLY A 140 -8.45 -8.61 15.45
N SER A 141 -7.44 -7.75 15.52
CA SER A 141 -7.64 -6.31 15.79
C SER A 141 -8.47 -5.62 14.72
N GLY A 142 -8.31 -6.04 13.48
CA GLY A 142 -8.96 -5.46 12.34
C GLY A 142 -8.01 -5.12 11.21
N ILE A 143 -8.59 -4.61 10.13
CA ILE A 143 -7.87 -4.16 8.94
C ILE A 143 -7.10 -2.88 9.29
N ILE A 144 -5.79 -2.86 8.97
CA ILE A 144 -4.88 -1.75 9.31
C ILE A 144 -5.51 -0.36 9.11
N HIS A 145 -6.16 -0.11 7.97
CA HIS A 145 -6.68 1.21 7.64
C HIS A 145 -7.92 1.60 8.46
N GLN A 146 -8.72 0.64 8.90
CA GLN A 146 -9.82 0.88 9.83
C GLN A 146 -9.27 1.19 11.23
N VAL A 147 -8.32 0.39 11.72
CA VAL A 147 -7.66 0.64 13.01
C VAL A 147 -6.95 2.01 13.02
N VAL A 148 -6.29 2.39 11.91
CA VAL A 148 -5.66 3.71 11.77
C VAL A 148 -6.70 4.83 11.79
N LEU A 149 -7.81 4.68 11.07
CA LEU A 149 -8.89 5.67 11.03
C LEU A 149 -9.51 5.88 12.42
N GLU A 150 -9.76 4.78 13.14
CA GLU A 150 -10.38 4.79 14.47
C GLU A 150 -9.49 5.38 15.56
N ASN A 151 -8.17 5.23 15.46
CA ASN A 151 -7.26 5.52 16.56
C ASN A 151 -6.21 6.59 16.27
N TYR A 152 -5.77 6.72 15.02
CA TYR A 152 -4.55 7.46 14.74
C TYR A 152 -4.70 8.63 13.76
N ALA A 153 -5.58 8.53 12.78
CA ALA A 153 -5.76 9.59 11.79
C ALA A 153 -6.34 10.87 12.41
N PHE A 154 -5.85 12.03 11.98
CA PHE A 154 -6.34 13.34 12.41
C PHE A 154 -6.17 14.37 11.28
N PRO A 155 -7.03 15.42 11.24
CA PRO A 155 -6.97 16.43 10.20
C PRO A 155 -5.62 17.15 10.14
N GLY A 156 -5.07 17.33 8.96
CA GLY A 156 -3.83 18.10 8.76
C GLY A 156 -2.54 17.35 9.09
N GLY A 157 -2.61 16.10 9.55
CA GLY A 157 -1.45 15.25 9.76
C GLY A 157 -0.87 14.67 8.47
N MET A 158 0.30 14.06 8.55
CA MET A 158 0.95 13.31 7.47
C MET A 158 1.46 11.97 7.96
N MET A 159 1.15 10.89 7.25
CA MET A 159 1.66 9.56 7.56
C MET A 159 2.12 8.80 6.33
N ILE A 160 2.97 7.80 6.55
CA ILE A 160 3.24 6.76 5.55
C ILE A 160 2.82 5.39 6.09
N GLY A 161 2.47 4.48 5.19
CA GLY A 161 2.12 3.12 5.57
C GLY A 161 2.54 2.11 4.52
N THR A 162 2.89 0.90 4.96
CA THR A 162 3.40 -0.15 4.06
C THR A 162 2.28 -0.91 3.34
N ASP A 163 1.19 -0.21 3.06
CA ASP A 163 0.07 -0.70 2.27
C ASP A 163 -0.45 0.39 1.31
N SER A 164 -0.89 -0.01 0.13
CA SER A 164 -1.36 0.91 -0.93
C SER A 164 -2.64 1.66 -0.56
N HIS A 165 -3.45 1.16 0.40
CA HIS A 165 -4.69 1.80 0.85
C HIS A 165 -4.51 2.69 2.09
N THR A 166 -3.27 3.01 2.46
CA THR A 166 -2.96 4.04 3.48
C THR A 166 -3.73 5.36 3.27
N PRO A 167 -4.01 5.80 2.02
CA PRO A 167 -4.83 6.98 1.75
C PRO A 167 -6.23 7.00 2.38
N ASN A 168 -6.73 5.87 2.90
CA ASN A 168 -7.97 5.79 3.68
C ASN A 168 -8.04 6.85 4.80
N ALA A 169 -6.92 7.18 5.43
CA ALA A 169 -6.83 8.21 6.47
C ALA A 169 -7.14 9.64 5.97
N GLY A 170 -7.14 9.86 4.66
CA GLY A 170 -7.59 11.09 4.03
C GLY A 170 -9.06 11.41 4.26
N GLY A 171 -9.87 10.40 4.64
CA GLY A 171 -11.24 10.56 5.12
C GLY A 171 -11.36 11.37 6.40
N LEU A 172 -10.28 11.49 7.17
CA LEU A 172 -10.14 12.42 8.30
C LEU A 172 -9.17 13.58 8.00
N GLY A 173 -8.97 13.94 6.73
CA GLY A 173 -8.16 15.09 6.34
C GLY A 173 -6.66 14.94 6.56
N MET A 174 -6.13 13.72 6.55
CA MET A 174 -4.71 13.42 6.71
C MET A 174 -4.08 13.09 5.36
N VAL A 175 -2.92 13.65 5.03
CA VAL A 175 -2.14 13.18 3.88
C VAL A 175 -1.45 11.88 4.27
N ALA A 176 -1.89 10.78 3.66
CA ALA A 176 -1.45 9.44 4.00
C ALA A 176 -1.00 8.71 2.73
N ILE A 177 0.25 8.27 2.70
CA ILE A 177 0.89 7.74 1.48
C ILE A 177 1.29 6.28 1.67
N GLY A 178 0.86 5.45 0.73
CA GLY A 178 1.30 4.05 0.65
C GLY A 178 2.73 3.94 0.12
N VAL A 179 3.59 3.22 0.85
CA VAL A 179 5.04 3.11 0.58
C VAL A 179 5.53 1.66 0.66
N GLY A 180 6.77 1.43 0.25
CA GLY A 180 7.47 0.16 0.49
C GLY A 180 8.09 0.08 1.89
N GLY A 181 8.53 -1.14 2.28
CA GLY A 181 9.19 -1.37 3.57
C GLY A 181 10.43 -0.50 3.78
N ALA A 182 11.22 -0.26 2.72
CA ALA A 182 12.42 0.58 2.79
C ALA A 182 12.13 2.04 3.19
N ASP A 183 11.06 2.64 2.66
CA ASP A 183 10.68 4.01 3.01
C ASP A 183 10.22 4.09 4.48
N ALA A 184 9.51 3.05 4.95
CA ALA A 184 9.14 2.95 6.37
C ALA A 184 10.37 2.90 7.27
N VAL A 185 11.38 2.09 6.91
CA VAL A 185 12.66 2.00 7.65
C VAL A 185 13.37 3.35 7.70
N ASP A 186 13.43 4.07 6.58
CA ASP A 186 14.07 5.38 6.52
C ASP A 186 13.43 6.34 7.52
N VAL A 187 12.11 6.46 7.50
CA VAL A 187 11.40 7.37 8.41
C VAL A 187 11.54 6.93 9.86
N MET A 188 11.46 5.62 10.15
CA MET A 188 11.67 5.08 11.49
C MET A 188 13.09 5.34 12.01
N THR A 189 14.09 5.46 11.12
CA THR A 189 15.50 5.74 11.47
C THR A 189 15.88 7.22 11.38
N GLY A 190 14.90 8.10 11.06
CA GLY A 190 15.05 9.56 11.07
C GLY A 190 15.47 10.18 9.74
N PHE A 191 15.59 9.38 8.66
CA PHE A 191 15.70 9.95 7.32
C PHE A 191 14.39 10.61 6.90
N PRO A 192 14.42 11.69 6.13
CA PRO A 192 13.22 12.26 5.58
C PRO A 192 12.60 11.34 4.52
N PHE A 193 11.29 11.42 4.38
CA PHE A 193 10.58 10.80 3.27
C PHE A 193 10.69 11.66 2.02
N ASN A 194 11.44 11.20 1.02
CA ASN A 194 11.66 11.94 -0.22
C ASN A 194 10.68 11.51 -1.30
N VAL A 195 9.84 12.43 -1.75
CA VAL A 195 8.86 12.19 -2.83
C VAL A 195 8.78 13.40 -3.77
N ARG A 196 8.37 13.14 -5.02
CA ARG A 196 8.10 14.22 -5.98
C ARG A 196 6.93 15.06 -5.48
N TRP A 197 7.09 16.40 -5.48
CA TRP A 197 6.01 17.30 -5.15
C TRP A 197 4.79 17.03 -6.04
N PRO A 198 3.66 16.58 -5.49
CA PRO A 198 2.57 16.05 -6.30
C PRO A 198 1.84 17.16 -7.08
N LYS A 199 1.25 16.78 -8.20
CA LYS A 199 0.15 17.55 -8.78
C LYS A 199 -1.04 17.50 -7.84
N VAL A 200 -1.98 18.41 -7.98
CA VAL A 200 -3.23 18.40 -7.19
C VAL A 200 -4.42 18.39 -8.15
N ILE A 201 -5.18 17.29 -8.08
CA ILE A 201 -6.45 17.18 -8.82
C ILE A 201 -7.56 17.56 -7.85
N GLY A 202 -8.31 18.60 -8.19
CA GLY A 202 -9.49 19.03 -7.42
C GLY A 202 -10.74 18.29 -7.89
N ILE A 203 -11.49 17.69 -6.97
CA ILE A 203 -12.82 17.14 -7.24
C ILE A 203 -13.83 17.94 -6.41
N LYS A 204 -14.62 18.76 -7.09
CA LYS A 204 -15.70 19.52 -6.48
C LYS A 204 -16.96 18.68 -6.47
N LEU A 205 -17.46 18.38 -5.28
CA LEU A 205 -18.71 17.69 -5.08
C LEU A 205 -19.81 18.68 -4.74
N THR A 206 -20.97 18.55 -5.38
CA THR A 206 -22.16 19.38 -5.13
C THR A 206 -23.37 18.52 -4.80
N GLY A 207 -24.35 19.05 -4.08
CA GLY A 207 -25.56 18.34 -3.71
C GLY A 207 -25.35 17.28 -2.62
N SER A 208 -26.16 16.23 -2.64
CA SER A 208 -26.11 15.15 -1.63
C SER A 208 -26.53 13.81 -2.20
N LEU A 209 -25.97 12.72 -1.66
CA LEU A 209 -26.34 11.34 -1.99
C LEU A 209 -27.75 11.02 -1.51
N SER A 210 -28.48 10.19 -2.25
CA SER A 210 -29.83 9.77 -1.90
C SER A 210 -30.19 8.38 -2.42
N GLY A 211 -31.15 7.74 -1.79
CA GLY A 211 -31.68 6.45 -2.20
C GLY A 211 -30.62 5.33 -2.11
N TRP A 212 -30.40 4.63 -3.21
CA TRP A 212 -29.41 3.55 -3.34
C TRP A 212 -27.99 4.05 -3.61
N SER A 213 -27.80 5.35 -3.88
CA SER A 213 -26.46 5.90 -4.08
C SER A 213 -25.72 6.05 -2.75
N SER A 214 -24.42 5.79 -2.77
CA SER A 214 -23.56 5.74 -1.60
C SER A 214 -22.21 6.41 -1.88
N PRO A 215 -21.35 6.66 -0.86
CA PRO A 215 -19.99 7.15 -1.07
C PRO A 215 -19.16 6.27 -2.01
N LYS A 216 -19.45 4.96 -2.07
CA LYS A 216 -18.80 4.04 -3.02
C LYS A 216 -19.04 4.47 -4.45
N ASP A 217 -20.25 4.90 -4.80
CA ASP A 217 -20.58 5.30 -6.16
C ASP A 217 -19.83 6.55 -6.60
N VAL A 218 -19.48 7.43 -5.65
CA VAL A 218 -18.64 8.61 -5.93
C VAL A 218 -17.28 8.19 -6.47
N ILE A 219 -16.59 7.29 -5.77
CA ILE A 219 -15.24 6.85 -6.19
C ILE A 219 -15.29 5.93 -7.41
N LEU A 220 -16.35 5.15 -7.60
CA LEU A 220 -16.55 4.38 -8.82
C LEU A 220 -16.73 5.29 -10.06
N GLU A 221 -17.42 6.41 -9.90
CA GLU A 221 -17.53 7.44 -10.94
C GLU A 221 -16.21 8.17 -11.18
N VAL A 222 -15.47 8.51 -10.11
CA VAL A 222 -14.13 9.09 -10.24
C VAL A 222 -13.18 8.14 -10.98
N ALA A 223 -13.25 6.84 -10.68
CA ALA A 223 -12.46 5.83 -11.39
C ALA A 223 -12.83 5.75 -12.87
N ARG A 224 -14.13 5.87 -13.22
CA ARG A 224 -14.59 5.95 -14.61
C ARG A 224 -14.02 7.16 -15.34
N VAL A 225 -13.93 8.31 -14.67
CA VAL A 225 -13.48 9.59 -15.28
C VAL A 225 -11.95 9.64 -15.41
N LEU A 226 -11.22 9.29 -14.34
CA LEU A 226 -9.75 9.37 -14.28
C LEU A 226 -9.06 8.13 -14.83
N THR A 227 -9.74 6.99 -14.92
CA THR A 227 -9.17 5.67 -15.18
C THR A 227 -8.16 5.23 -14.12
N VAL A 228 -7.52 4.08 -14.30
CA VAL A 228 -6.53 3.54 -13.34
C VAL A 228 -5.19 4.30 -13.31
N GLU A 229 -4.97 5.23 -14.23
CA GLU A 229 -3.69 5.95 -14.39
C GLU A 229 -3.81 7.46 -14.18
N GLY A 230 -5.02 8.03 -14.24
CA GLY A 230 -5.22 9.48 -14.28
C GLY A 230 -4.78 10.23 -13.03
N GLY A 231 -4.71 9.56 -11.87
CA GLY A 231 -4.21 10.12 -10.62
C GLY A 231 -2.69 10.00 -10.41
N THR A 232 -1.96 9.40 -11.37
CA THR A 232 -0.53 9.11 -11.20
C THR A 232 0.30 10.37 -10.93
N GLY A 233 1.03 10.36 -9.81
CA GLY A 233 1.85 11.48 -9.36
C GLY A 233 1.06 12.69 -8.86
N ALA A 234 -0.23 12.51 -8.55
CA ALA A 234 -1.10 13.53 -7.99
C ALA A 234 -1.66 13.13 -6.62
N ILE A 235 -2.07 14.13 -5.87
CA ILE A 235 -2.98 13.99 -4.73
C ILE A 235 -4.35 14.50 -5.17
N VAL A 236 -5.39 13.73 -4.87
CA VAL A 236 -6.78 14.10 -5.18
C VAL A 236 -7.39 14.79 -3.96
N GLU A 237 -7.81 16.04 -4.13
CA GLU A 237 -8.43 16.83 -3.08
C GLU A 237 -9.92 17.03 -3.35
N TYR A 238 -10.75 16.58 -2.41
CA TYR A 238 -12.21 16.67 -2.48
C TYR A 238 -12.71 17.86 -1.67
N PHE A 239 -13.58 18.67 -2.25
CA PHE A 239 -14.14 19.88 -1.62
C PHE A 239 -15.52 20.23 -2.18
N GLY A 240 -16.14 21.27 -1.65
CA GLY A 240 -17.49 21.71 -2.00
C GLY A 240 -18.55 21.27 -1.00
N ASP A 241 -19.76 21.79 -1.14
CA ASP A 241 -20.89 21.52 -0.26
C ASP A 241 -21.32 20.03 -0.28
N GLY A 242 -21.17 19.37 -1.43
CA GLY A 242 -21.38 17.93 -1.54
C GLY A 242 -20.36 17.13 -0.73
N ALA A 243 -19.08 17.57 -0.67
CA ALA A 243 -18.09 16.92 0.18
C ALA A 243 -18.43 17.06 1.66
N ASP A 244 -18.91 18.23 2.07
CA ASP A 244 -19.36 18.50 3.44
C ASP A 244 -20.64 17.73 3.82
N SER A 245 -21.37 17.14 2.85
CA SER A 245 -22.55 16.29 3.09
C SER A 245 -22.23 14.81 3.37
N ILE A 246 -21.01 14.37 3.09
CA ILE A 246 -20.57 12.98 3.23
C ILE A 246 -20.01 12.74 4.64
N SER A 247 -20.32 11.58 5.24
CA SER A 247 -19.77 11.14 6.53
C SER A 247 -18.25 10.95 6.50
N ALA A 248 -17.60 10.92 7.66
CA ALA A 248 -16.17 10.66 7.75
C ALA A 248 -15.80 9.26 7.21
N THR A 249 -16.61 8.25 7.48
CA THR A 249 -16.42 6.87 6.96
C THR A 249 -16.67 6.80 5.46
N GLY A 250 -17.65 7.52 4.94
CA GLY A 250 -17.87 7.66 3.50
C GLY A 250 -16.72 8.35 2.77
N LYS A 251 -16.15 9.41 3.37
CA LYS A 251 -14.92 10.05 2.87
C LYS A 251 -13.75 9.08 2.87
N ALA A 252 -13.61 8.27 3.92
CA ALA A 252 -12.57 7.25 4.00
C ALA A 252 -12.71 6.20 2.87
N THR A 253 -13.94 5.75 2.56
CA THR A 253 -14.24 4.89 1.41
C THR A 253 -13.73 5.49 0.09
N ILE A 254 -14.01 6.79 -0.14
CA ILE A 254 -13.59 7.49 -1.36
C ILE A 254 -12.07 7.59 -1.43
N CYS A 255 -11.41 8.02 -0.35
CA CYS A 255 -9.96 8.13 -0.28
C CYS A 255 -9.25 6.78 -0.44
N ASN A 256 -9.81 5.72 0.13
CA ASN A 256 -9.28 4.36 0.06
C ASN A 256 -9.08 3.92 -1.39
N MET A 257 -10.10 4.03 -2.23
CA MET A 257 -10.02 3.67 -3.64
C MET A 257 -9.28 4.68 -4.52
N GLY A 258 -8.79 5.78 -3.96
CA GLY A 258 -7.85 6.67 -4.65
C GLY A 258 -6.58 5.95 -5.11
N ALA A 259 -6.19 4.87 -4.43
CA ALA A 259 -5.10 4.00 -4.87
C ALA A 259 -5.37 3.36 -6.24
N GLU A 260 -6.63 3.09 -6.57
CA GLU A 260 -7.04 2.40 -7.81
C GLU A 260 -7.04 3.30 -9.04
N ILE A 261 -6.99 4.60 -8.86
CA ILE A 261 -6.79 5.58 -9.94
C ILE A 261 -5.34 6.05 -10.06
N GLY A 262 -4.41 5.39 -9.34
CA GLY A 262 -2.98 5.71 -9.34
C GLY A 262 -2.59 6.92 -8.50
N ALA A 263 -3.51 7.50 -7.71
CA ALA A 263 -3.23 8.66 -6.89
C ALA A 263 -2.23 8.34 -5.76
N THR A 264 -1.31 9.27 -5.50
CA THR A 264 -0.36 9.19 -4.37
C THR A 264 -1.10 9.24 -3.03
N CYS A 265 -2.14 10.05 -2.95
CA CYS A 265 -3.05 10.18 -1.81
C CYS A 265 -4.38 10.77 -2.27
N SER A 266 -5.39 10.68 -1.42
CA SER A 266 -6.67 11.40 -1.54
C SER A 266 -6.99 12.04 -0.20
N VAL A 267 -7.59 13.24 -0.19
CA VAL A 267 -7.84 13.98 1.05
C VAL A 267 -9.12 14.81 0.97
N PHE A 268 -9.84 14.89 2.09
CA PHE A 268 -10.98 15.78 2.28
C PHE A 268 -10.66 16.92 3.25
N SER A 269 -11.34 18.04 3.06
CA SER A 269 -11.30 19.15 4.00
C SER A 269 -11.95 18.80 5.33
N TYR A 270 -11.43 19.34 6.43
CA TYR A 270 -12.01 19.19 7.75
C TYR A 270 -13.42 19.78 7.85
N ASP A 271 -14.32 19.04 8.48
CA ASP A 271 -15.71 19.43 8.69
C ASP A 271 -16.32 18.83 9.96
N GLN A 272 -17.63 19.12 10.19
CA GLN A 272 -18.38 18.64 11.36
C GLN A 272 -18.58 17.11 11.39
N HIS A 273 -18.58 16.41 10.24
CA HIS A 273 -18.65 14.94 10.22
C HIS A 273 -17.38 14.33 10.77
N MET A 274 -16.22 14.90 10.41
CA MET A 274 -14.93 14.47 10.97
C MET A 274 -14.84 14.77 12.46
N ALA A 275 -15.31 15.95 12.92
CA ALA A 275 -15.36 16.30 14.34
C ALA A 275 -16.20 15.30 15.14
N LYS A 276 -17.41 14.97 14.67
CA LYS A 276 -18.31 13.98 15.31
C LYS A 276 -17.69 12.59 15.35
N TYR A 277 -17.02 12.16 14.27
CA TYR A 277 -16.33 10.85 14.24
C TYR A 277 -15.18 10.79 15.25
N LEU A 278 -14.36 11.84 15.33
CA LEU A 278 -13.31 11.96 16.33
C LEU A 278 -13.88 11.89 17.76
N GLN A 279 -14.99 12.59 18.03
CA GLN A 279 -15.67 12.53 19.31
C GLN A 279 -16.20 11.13 19.62
N ALA A 280 -16.85 10.48 18.66
CA ALA A 280 -17.41 9.13 18.81
C ALA A 280 -16.33 8.05 19.02
N THR A 281 -15.12 8.28 18.54
CA THR A 281 -13.96 7.39 18.72
C THR A 281 -13.04 7.83 19.87
N GLY A 282 -13.57 8.61 20.85
CA GLY A 282 -12.85 9.00 22.06
C GLY A 282 -11.76 10.06 21.87
N ARG A 283 -11.76 10.77 20.74
CA ARG A 283 -10.75 11.78 20.37
C ARG A 283 -11.32 13.21 20.31
N ALA A 284 -12.18 13.55 21.28
CA ALA A 284 -12.83 14.86 21.36
C ALA A 284 -11.84 16.02 21.54
N ASP A 285 -10.72 15.78 22.20
CA ASP A 285 -9.63 16.73 22.37
C ASP A 285 -8.95 17.08 21.02
N ILE A 286 -8.79 16.10 20.13
CA ILE A 286 -8.28 16.29 18.77
C ILE A 286 -9.28 17.11 17.94
N ALA A 287 -10.57 16.81 18.02
CA ALA A 287 -11.61 17.60 17.35
C ALA A 287 -11.58 19.07 17.83
N ALA A 288 -11.51 19.30 19.13
CA ALA A 288 -11.43 20.64 19.70
C ALA A 288 -10.12 21.38 19.33
N ALA A 289 -9.04 20.68 19.10
CA ALA A 289 -7.80 21.26 18.60
C ALA A 289 -7.91 21.62 17.10
N ALA A 290 -8.53 20.75 16.29
CA ALA A 290 -8.77 21.00 14.86
C ALA A 290 -9.69 22.20 14.61
N ASP A 291 -10.73 22.37 15.43
CA ASP A 291 -11.65 23.52 15.34
C ASP A 291 -10.93 24.86 15.46
N LYS A 292 -9.84 24.94 16.23
CA LYS A 292 -9.05 26.17 16.41
C LYS A 292 -8.26 26.58 15.17
N VAL A 293 -7.98 25.63 14.28
CA VAL A 293 -7.21 25.85 13.04
C VAL A 293 -8.01 25.45 11.79
N ALA A 294 -9.32 25.35 11.91
CA ALA A 294 -10.22 24.82 10.87
C ALA A 294 -10.06 25.52 9.51
N SER A 295 -9.77 26.83 9.49
CA SER A 295 -9.53 27.58 8.25
C SER A 295 -8.28 27.11 7.50
N GLU A 296 -7.25 26.63 8.20
CA GLU A 296 -6.05 26.08 7.56
C GLU A 296 -6.20 24.59 7.19
N LEU A 297 -7.24 23.93 7.67
CA LEU A 297 -7.59 22.56 7.34
C LEU A 297 -8.60 22.46 6.16
N ARG A 298 -8.68 23.52 5.37
CA ARG A 298 -9.50 23.64 4.14
C ARG A 298 -8.66 24.39 3.08
N PRO A 299 -8.98 24.25 1.77
CA PRO A 299 -8.32 25.07 0.75
C PRO A 299 -8.62 26.56 0.97
N ASP A 300 -7.72 27.42 0.52
CA ASP A 300 -7.97 28.86 0.43
C ASP A 300 -9.02 29.13 -0.65
N ASP A 301 -9.74 30.25 -0.52
CA ASP A 301 -10.58 30.75 -1.60
C ASP A 301 -9.74 31.05 -2.84
N GLY A 302 -10.14 30.49 -3.99
CA GLY A 302 -9.37 30.61 -5.24
C GLY A 302 -8.14 29.70 -5.34
N ALA A 303 -8.05 28.65 -4.51
CA ALA A 303 -7.04 27.61 -4.66
C ALA A 303 -7.01 27.05 -6.09
N GLN A 304 -5.81 26.81 -6.61
CA GLN A 304 -5.60 26.34 -7.98
C GLN A 304 -5.29 24.86 -8.01
N TYR A 305 -5.88 24.17 -8.97
CA TYR A 305 -5.70 22.72 -9.21
C TYR A 305 -5.10 22.50 -10.60
N ASP A 306 -4.32 21.44 -10.77
CA ASP A 306 -3.78 21.04 -12.09
C ASP A 306 -4.89 20.49 -13.00
N GLN A 307 -5.93 19.91 -12.39
CA GLN A 307 -7.15 19.46 -13.06
C GLN A 307 -8.32 19.67 -12.10
N LEU A 308 -9.47 20.08 -12.63
CA LEU A 308 -10.71 20.21 -11.86
C LEU A 308 -11.80 19.35 -12.46
N ILE A 309 -12.46 18.56 -11.63
CA ILE A 309 -13.59 17.70 -11.96
C ILE A 309 -14.76 18.09 -11.07
N GLU A 310 -15.96 18.22 -11.63
CA GLU A 310 -17.18 18.48 -10.86
C GLU A 310 -18.10 17.26 -10.95
N ILE A 311 -18.67 16.83 -9.80
CA ILE A 311 -19.64 15.74 -9.70
C ILE A 311 -20.84 16.23 -8.89
N ASP A 312 -22.02 16.16 -9.52
CA ASP A 312 -23.29 16.42 -8.85
C ASP A 312 -23.83 15.13 -8.22
N LEU A 313 -23.79 15.05 -6.88
CA LEU A 313 -24.24 13.89 -6.11
C LEU A 313 -25.75 13.64 -6.25
N ASN A 314 -26.56 14.65 -6.55
CA ASN A 314 -28.00 14.47 -6.75
C ASN A 314 -28.31 13.65 -8.00
N SER A 315 -27.43 13.71 -9.01
CA SER A 315 -27.60 12.99 -10.27
C SER A 315 -26.94 11.62 -10.29
N LEU A 316 -26.06 11.32 -9.31
CA LEU A 316 -25.31 10.08 -9.24
C LEU A 316 -26.23 8.88 -9.00
N LYS A 317 -26.04 7.81 -9.78
CA LYS A 317 -26.78 6.55 -9.68
C LYS A 317 -25.86 5.42 -9.23
N PRO A 318 -26.40 4.35 -8.62
CA PRO A 318 -25.59 3.19 -8.25
C PRO A 318 -24.82 2.63 -9.44
N LEU A 319 -23.53 2.37 -9.17
CA LEU A 319 -22.58 1.84 -10.14
C LEU A 319 -22.05 0.47 -9.71
N ILE A 320 -21.66 -0.30 -10.73
CA ILE A 320 -20.95 -1.57 -10.56
C ILE A 320 -19.81 -1.61 -11.57
N ASN A 321 -18.59 -1.67 -11.08
CA ASN A 321 -17.39 -1.58 -11.92
C ASN A 321 -16.73 -2.95 -12.07
N GLY A 322 -16.33 -3.28 -13.28
CA GLY A 322 -15.66 -4.55 -13.59
C GLY A 322 -16.21 -5.23 -14.84
N PRO A 323 -15.75 -6.46 -15.12
CA PRO A 323 -14.69 -7.17 -14.39
C PRO A 323 -13.30 -6.70 -14.82
N HIS A 324 -12.26 -7.16 -14.14
CA HIS A 324 -10.84 -7.03 -14.46
C HIS A 324 -10.22 -5.64 -14.25
N SER A 325 -11.01 -4.58 -14.18
CA SER A 325 -10.53 -3.23 -13.91
C SER A 325 -11.53 -2.42 -13.09
N PRO A 326 -11.10 -1.65 -12.10
CA PRO A 326 -11.99 -0.85 -11.25
C PRO A 326 -12.56 0.40 -11.95
N ASP A 327 -12.06 0.77 -13.12
CA ASP A 327 -12.55 1.90 -13.92
C ASP A 327 -13.58 1.50 -14.98
N ARG A 328 -13.83 0.20 -15.17
CA ARG A 328 -14.82 -0.32 -16.10
C ARG A 328 -16.23 -0.22 -15.50
N ALA A 329 -16.81 0.97 -15.57
CA ALA A 329 -18.07 1.29 -14.91
C ALA A 329 -19.30 0.88 -15.73
N HIS A 330 -20.30 0.34 -15.03
CA HIS A 330 -21.63 0.05 -15.55
C HIS A 330 -22.68 0.58 -14.57
N LYS A 331 -23.87 0.92 -15.09
CA LYS A 331 -25.02 1.13 -14.21
C LYS A 331 -25.51 -0.20 -13.67
N VAL A 332 -25.93 -0.24 -12.43
CA VAL A 332 -26.58 -1.41 -11.82
C VAL A 332 -27.81 -1.81 -12.63
N GLY A 333 -28.14 -3.09 -12.68
CA GLY A 333 -29.26 -3.60 -13.44
C GLY A 333 -28.95 -3.79 -14.94
N ALA A 334 -29.75 -3.19 -15.80
CA ALA A 334 -29.66 -3.37 -17.26
C ALA A 334 -28.26 -3.02 -17.82
N GLY A 335 -27.57 -2.01 -17.27
CA GLY A 335 -26.27 -1.59 -17.79
C GLY A 335 -25.20 -2.69 -17.69
N VAL A 336 -25.03 -3.30 -16.51
CA VAL A 336 -24.12 -4.42 -16.35
C VAL A 336 -24.66 -5.69 -16.98
N GLY A 337 -25.99 -5.88 -17.01
CA GLY A 337 -26.65 -7.02 -17.65
C GLY A 337 -26.41 -7.09 -19.16
N ASP A 338 -26.50 -5.96 -19.86
CA ASP A 338 -26.23 -5.88 -21.30
C ASP A 338 -24.75 -6.15 -21.58
N ALA A 339 -23.85 -5.52 -20.82
CA ALA A 339 -22.43 -5.80 -20.94
C ALA A 339 -22.09 -7.27 -20.67
N ALA A 340 -22.75 -7.91 -19.72
CA ALA A 340 -22.57 -9.33 -19.43
C ALA A 340 -23.00 -10.22 -20.59
N ARG A 341 -24.14 -9.94 -21.22
CA ARG A 341 -24.62 -10.67 -22.40
C ARG A 341 -23.69 -10.50 -23.61
N GLU A 342 -23.24 -9.28 -23.88
CA GLU A 342 -22.28 -8.98 -24.94
C GLU A 342 -20.94 -9.69 -24.78
N ASN A 343 -20.45 -9.82 -23.57
CA ASN A 343 -19.15 -10.41 -23.26
C ASN A 343 -19.22 -11.86 -22.76
N SER A 344 -20.41 -12.47 -22.75
CA SER A 344 -20.65 -13.84 -22.27
C SER A 344 -20.21 -14.05 -20.82
N TRP A 345 -20.38 -13.03 -19.96
CA TRP A 345 -20.14 -13.19 -18.52
C TRP A 345 -21.31 -13.91 -17.85
N PRO A 346 -21.07 -14.81 -16.90
CA PRO A 346 -22.14 -15.44 -16.14
C PRO A 346 -23.00 -14.38 -15.43
N LEU A 347 -24.31 -14.40 -15.66
CA LEU A 347 -25.26 -13.54 -14.97
C LEU A 347 -25.55 -14.05 -13.55
N GLU A 348 -25.49 -15.36 -13.34
CA GLU A 348 -25.61 -15.94 -12.01
C GLU A 348 -24.41 -15.54 -11.14
N VAL A 349 -24.68 -15.06 -9.94
CA VAL A 349 -23.64 -14.65 -8.99
C VAL A 349 -23.33 -15.82 -8.05
N SER A 350 -22.09 -16.25 -8.05
CA SER A 350 -21.63 -17.40 -7.23
C SER A 350 -21.29 -17.03 -5.79
N ALA A 351 -20.86 -15.78 -5.56
CA ALA A 351 -20.62 -15.25 -4.22
C ALA A 351 -20.78 -13.72 -4.16
N ALA A 352 -21.21 -13.23 -3.02
CA ALA A 352 -21.36 -11.83 -2.69
C ALA A 352 -20.57 -11.52 -1.41
N LEU A 353 -19.75 -10.46 -1.42
CA LEU A 353 -18.84 -10.16 -0.31
C LEU A 353 -18.93 -8.71 0.12
N ILE A 354 -19.08 -8.46 1.42
CA ILE A 354 -18.98 -7.14 2.03
C ILE A 354 -17.75 -7.13 2.92
N GLY A 355 -16.98 -6.04 2.87
CA GLY A 355 -15.80 -5.89 3.71
C GLY A 355 -14.67 -5.16 3.03
N SER A 356 -13.46 -5.55 3.36
CA SER A 356 -12.20 -4.86 3.11
C SER A 356 -12.11 -3.52 3.85
N CYS A 357 -10.94 -2.87 3.76
CA CYS A 357 -10.78 -1.53 4.34
C CYS A 357 -11.69 -0.47 3.72
N THR A 358 -12.24 -0.73 2.54
CA THR A 358 -13.05 0.25 1.79
C THR A 358 -14.47 0.37 2.35
N ASN A 359 -15.14 -0.75 2.57
CA ASN A 359 -16.55 -0.77 2.97
C ASN A 359 -16.81 -1.81 4.08
N SER A 360 -16.35 -1.51 5.27
CA SER A 360 -16.54 -2.34 6.47
C SER A 360 -16.80 -1.50 7.72
N SER A 361 -17.17 -0.23 7.55
CA SER A 361 -17.52 0.68 8.62
C SER A 361 -18.89 0.35 9.22
N TYR A 362 -19.19 0.94 10.39
CA TYR A 362 -20.50 0.84 11.01
C TYR A 362 -21.61 1.33 10.06
N GLU A 363 -21.40 2.45 9.37
CA GLU A 363 -22.34 2.99 8.38
C GLU A 363 -22.62 2.02 7.22
N ASP A 364 -21.58 1.41 6.67
CA ASP A 364 -21.70 0.41 5.60
C ASP A 364 -22.55 -0.78 6.04
N ILE A 365 -22.28 -1.28 7.24
CA ILE A 365 -23.00 -2.44 7.80
C ILE A 365 -24.44 -2.10 8.15
N THR A 366 -24.73 -0.90 8.69
CA THR A 366 -26.11 -0.50 8.97
C THR A 366 -26.96 -0.38 7.71
N ARG A 367 -26.40 0.17 6.62
CA ARG A 367 -27.06 0.23 5.31
C ARG A 367 -27.34 -1.18 4.78
N ALA A 368 -26.35 -2.06 4.79
CA ALA A 368 -26.50 -3.45 4.36
C ALA A 368 -27.54 -4.20 5.22
N ALA A 369 -27.47 -4.07 6.54
CA ALA A 369 -28.40 -4.71 7.49
C ALA A 369 -29.84 -4.20 7.33
N SER A 370 -30.04 -2.92 6.94
CA SER A 370 -31.40 -2.41 6.69
C SER A 370 -32.07 -3.11 5.50
N VAL A 371 -31.34 -3.45 4.47
CA VAL A 371 -31.81 -4.25 3.32
C VAL A 371 -32.05 -5.71 3.74
N ALA A 372 -31.11 -6.28 4.49
CA ALA A 372 -31.22 -7.64 5.02
C ALA A 372 -32.46 -7.84 5.90
N ARG A 373 -32.75 -6.87 6.77
CA ARG A 373 -33.93 -6.87 7.65
C ARG A 373 -35.25 -6.84 6.86
N GLN A 374 -35.32 -6.03 5.80
CA GLN A 374 -36.48 -6.01 4.89
C GLN A 374 -36.67 -7.38 4.24
N ALA A 375 -35.62 -8.01 3.76
CA ALA A 375 -35.65 -9.33 3.14
C ALA A 375 -36.07 -10.43 4.14
N ALA A 376 -35.45 -10.47 5.32
CA ALA A 376 -35.75 -11.45 6.36
C ALA A 376 -37.19 -11.38 6.84
N ALA A 377 -37.75 -10.15 6.95
CA ALA A 377 -39.18 -9.94 7.32
C ALA A 377 -40.18 -10.53 6.29
N ARG A 378 -39.70 -10.83 5.08
CA ARG A 378 -40.45 -11.48 3.99
C ARG A 378 -40.04 -12.93 3.75
N GLY A 379 -39.23 -13.49 4.65
CA GLY A 379 -38.69 -14.86 4.49
C GLY A 379 -37.71 -15.03 3.37
N LEU A 380 -37.15 -13.94 2.79
CA LEU A 380 -36.15 -13.99 1.75
C LEU A 380 -34.77 -14.31 2.33
N ARG A 381 -33.98 -15.01 1.57
CA ARG A 381 -32.57 -15.31 1.86
C ARG A 381 -31.71 -15.05 0.64
N ALA A 382 -30.42 -14.83 0.87
CA ALA A 382 -29.45 -14.73 -0.22
C ALA A 382 -29.47 -16.02 -1.07
N LYS A 383 -29.48 -15.85 -2.38
CA LYS A 383 -29.44 -16.95 -3.36
C LYS A 383 -28.01 -17.37 -3.69
N THR A 384 -27.03 -16.61 -3.19
CA THR A 384 -25.60 -16.84 -3.37
C THR A 384 -24.92 -16.99 -2.03
N GLU A 385 -23.68 -17.51 -2.00
CA GLU A 385 -22.81 -17.43 -0.84
C GLU A 385 -22.62 -15.95 -0.46
N LEU A 386 -22.95 -15.59 0.79
CA LEU A 386 -22.82 -14.21 1.28
C LEU A 386 -21.83 -14.16 2.43
N LEU A 387 -20.74 -13.39 2.24
CA LEU A 387 -19.61 -13.30 3.17
C LEU A 387 -19.44 -11.86 3.66
N ILE A 388 -19.18 -11.67 4.95
CA ILE A 388 -19.06 -10.34 5.56
C ILE A 388 -17.83 -10.28 6.44
N SER A 389 -16.94 -9.33 6.18
CA SER A 389 -15.76 -9.05 7.02
C SER A 389 -15.95 -7.71 7.74
N PRO A 390 -16.10 -7.69 9.07
CA PRO A 390 -16.07 -6.44 9.85
C PRO A 390 -14.71 -5.75 9.72
N GLY A 391 -14.69 -4.41 9.78
CA GLY A 391 -13.48 -3.64 9.57
C GLY A 391 -12.46 -3.71 10.71
N SER A 392 -12.98 -3.82 11.93
CA SER A 392 -12.18 -3.87 13.15
C SER A 392 -12.90 -4.63 14.24
N GLU A 393 -12.21 -4.93 15.33
CA GLU A 393 -12.83 -5.53 16.52
C GLU A 393 -13.88 -4.59 17.14
N GLN A 394 -13.61 -3.29 17.13
CA GLN A 394 -14.57 -2.27 17.58
C GLN A 394 -15.85 -2.31 16.72
N ILE A 395 -15.72 -2.38 15.40
CA ILE A 395 -16.88 -2.51 14.50
C ILE A 395 -17.60 -3.83 14.74
N ARG A 396 -16.88 -4.97 14.83
CA ARG A 396 -17.46 -6.29 15.07
C ARG A 396 -18.30 -6.31 16.36
N ALA A 397 -17.73 -5.85 17.46
CA ALA A 397 -18.42 -5.83 18.75
C ALA A 397 -19.63 -4.89 18.72
N THR A 398 -19.51 -3.73 18.07
CA THR A 398 -20.60 -2.76 17.95
C THR A 398 -21.76 -3.30 17.13
N ILE A 399 -21.51 -3.88 15.95
CA ILE A 399 -22.56 -4.43 15.09
C ILE A 399 -23.22 -5.68 15.69
N GLU A 400 -22.47 -6.47 16.47
CA GLU A 400 -23.04 -7.59 17.24
C GLU A 400 -23.97 -7.08 18.35
N ARG A 401 -23.52 -6.14 19.18
CA ARG A 401 -24.33 -5.50 20.24
C ARG A 401 -25.62 -4.89 19.70
N ASP A 402 -25.54 -4.21 18.55
CA ASP A 402 -26.66 -3.47 17.95
C ASP A 402 -27.57 -4.38 17.08
N GLY A 403 -27.30 -5.70 17.03
CA GLY A 403 -28.12 -6.70 16.34
C GLY A 403 -27.96 -6.73 14.81
N LEU A 404 -27.06 -5.91 14.24
CA LEU A 404 -26.88 -5.82 12.79
C LEU A 404 -26.28 -7.09 12.18
N MET A 405 -25.43 -7.78 12.96
CA MET A 405 -24.86 -9.06 12.55
C MET A 405 -25.96 -10.12 12.43
N ALA A 406 -26.88 -10.17 13.39
CA ALA A 406 -28.01 -11.10 13.37
C ALA A 406 -28.96 -10.84 12.17
N ASP A 407 -29.18 -9.57 11.79
CA ASP A 407 -29.97 -9.24 10.59
C ASP A 407 -29.33 -9.80 9.30
N LEU A 408 -28.00 -9.73 9.19
CA LEU A 408 -27.26 -10.26 8.03
C LEU A 408 -27.24 -11.81 8.04
N GLU A 409 -27.01 -12.43 9.20
CA GLU A 409 -27.07 -13.89 9.35
C GLU A 409 -28.47 -14.46 9.06
N ALA A 410 -29.53 -13.71 9.36
CA ALA A 410 -30.91 -14.11 9.08
C ALA A 410 -31.16 -14.34 7.57
N ILE A 411 -30.47 -13.64 6.70
CA ILE A 411 -30.55 -13.85 5.25
C ILE A 411 -29.49 -14.82 4.72
N GLY A 412 -28.64 -15.40 5.59
CA GLY A 412 -27.67 -16.45 5.25
C GLY A 412 -26.23 -15.98 5.13
N ALA A 413 -25.86 -14.82 5.70
CA ALA A 413 -24.48 -14.37 5.70
C ALA A 413 -23.60 -15.21 6.63
N THR A 414 -22.34 -15.41 6.21
CA THR A 414 -21.25 -15.94 7.04
C THR A 414 -20.29 -14.81 7.39
N VAL A 415 -20.00 -14.66 8.68
CA VAL A 415 -19.07 -13.64 9.17
C VAL A 415 -17.65 -14.18 9.13
N LEU A 416 -16.77 -13.46 8.45
CA LEU A 416 -15.33 -13.74 8.35
C LEU A 416 -14.55 -12.99 9.42
N ALA A 417 -13.25 -13.32 9.55
CA ALA A 417 -12.34 -12.60 10.44
C ALA A 417 -12.18 -11.12 10.05
N ASN A 418 -11.87 -10.28 11.04
CA ASN A 418 -11.56 -8.87 10.87
C ASN A 418 -10.20 -8.70 10.18
N ALA A 419 -10.14 -8.95 8.88
CA ALA A 419 -8.90 -9.02 8.11
C ALA A 419 -9.14 -8.70 6.64
N CYS A 420 -8.08 -8.49 5.87
CA CYS A 420 -8.17 -8.25 4.43
C CYS A 420 -8.71 -9.45 3.65
N GLY A 421 -8.40 -10.68 4.05
CA GLY A 421 -8.97 -11.93 3.54
C GLY A 421 -9.14 -11.98 2.03
N PRO A 422 -10.39 -12.16 1.53
CA PRO A 422 -10.66 -12.29 0.09
C PRO A 422 -10.22 -11.10 -0.76
N CYS A 423 -10.11 -9.89 -0.18
CA CYS A 423 -9.69 -8.69 -0.90
C CYS A 423 -8.25 -8.79 -1.42
N ILE A 424 -7.39 -9.55 -0.74
CA ILE A 424 -5.96 -9.70 -1.08
C ILE A 424 -5.58 -11.11 -1.57
N GLY A 425 -6.56 -11.95 -1.89
CA GLY A 425 -6.30 -13.31 -2.35
C GLY A 425 -6.13 -14.34 -1.23
N GLN A 426 -6.43 -13.97 0.01
CA GLN A 426 -6.48 -14.88 1.15
C GLN A 426 -7.89 -15.46 1.28
N TRP A 427 -8.33 -16.24 0.27
CA TRP A 427 -9.63 -16.86 0.20
C TRP A 427 -9.57 -18.21 -0.48
N GLU A 428 -9.92 -19.27 0.24
CA GLU A 428 -9.98 -20.62 -0.28
C GLU A 428 -11.44 -20.98 -0.62
N ARG A 429 -11.71 -21.16 -1.91
CA ARG A 429 -13.01 -21.56 -2.45
C ARG A 429 -12.99 -23.02 -2.94
N HIS A 430 -14.17 -23.61 -3.06
CA HIS A 430 -14.31 -24.93 -3.66
C HIS A 430 -13.79 -24.97 -5.10
N ALA A 431 -12.98 -25.98 -5.42
CA ALA A 431 -12.32 -26.10 -6.72
C ALA A 431 -13.30 -26.24 -7.91
N ASP A 432 -14.46 -26.85 -7.70
CA ASP A 432 -15.51 -27.00 -8.71
C ASP A 432 -16.15 -25.65 -9.12
N VAL A 433 -16.20 -24.68 -8.22
CA VAL A 433 -16.68 -23.31 -8.51
C VAL A 433 -15.63 -22.54 -9.31
N THR A 434 -14.37 -22.60 -8.85
CA THR A 434 -13.27 -21.83 -9.47
C THR A 434 -12.75 -22.43 -10.78
N ALA A 435 -13.12 -23.67 -11.09
CA ALA A 435 -12.76 -24.34 -12.35
C ALA A 435 -13.53 -23.80 -13.56
N LYS A 436 -14.63 -23.07 -13.36
CA LYS A 436 -15.50 -22.57 -14.43
C LYS A 436 -15.61 -21.05 -14.33
N PRO A 437 -15.91 -20.35 -15.46
CA PRO A 437 -16.26 -18.93 -15.42
C PRO A 437 -17.41 -18.69 -14.42
N ASN A 438 -17.19 -17.78 -13.48
CA ASN A 438 -18.17 -17.43 -12.46
C ASN A 438 -18.06 -15.94 -12.12
N SER A 439 -19.19 -15.32 -11.78
CA SER A 439 -19.25 -13.92 -11.38
C SER A 439 -19.36 -13.82 -9.85
N ILE A 440 -18.60 -12.90 -9.26
CA ILE A 440 -18.74 -12.48 -7.87
C ILE A 440 -19.00 -10.98 -7.80
N VAL A 441 -19.77 -10.55 -6.82
CA VAL A 441 -19.97 -9.12 -6.50
C VAL A 441 -19.41 -8.83 -5.13
N ASN A 442 -18.75 -7.68 -4.98
CA ASN A 442 -18.15 -7.32 -3.70
C ASN A 442 -18.06 -5.80 -3.51
N SER A 443 -17.84 -5.40 -2.26
CA SER A 443 -17.61 -3.99 -1.90
C SER A 443 -16.13 -3.64 -1.76
N PHE A 444 -15.23 -4.46 -2.26
CA PHE A 444 -13.78 -4.28 -2.16
C PHE A 444 -13.28 -3.11 -3.01
N ASN A 445 -11.98 -2.98 -3.12
CA ASN A 445 -11.34 -1.92 -3.89
C ASN A 445 -10.79 -2.38 -5.24
N ARG A 446 -10.37 -3.64 -5.37
CA ARG A 446 -9.70 -4.21 -6.55
C ARG A 446 -10.42 -5.42 -7.10
N ASN A 447 -10.42 -5.54 -8.43
CA ASN A 447 -11.05 -6.64 -9.16
C ASN A 447 -10.20 -7.14 -10.33
N PHE A 448 -8.89 -7.01 -10.25
CA PHE A 448 -7.97 -7.54 -11.26
C PHE A 448 -8.08 -9.08 -11.37
N PRO A 449 -7.72 -9.67 -12.52
CA PRO A 449 -7.73 -11.12 -12.69
C PRO A 449 -6.94 -11.83 -11.59
N LYS A 450 -7.50 -12.93 -11.05
CA LYS A 450 -6.92 -13.74 -9.96
C LYS A 450 -6.82 -13.03 -8.60
N ARG A 451 -7.39 -11.85 -8.43
CA ARG A 451 -7.18 -11.03 -7.23
C ARG A 451 -7.76 -11.67 -5.96
N ASN A 452 -8.95 -12.25 -6.03
CA ASN A 452 -9.70 -12.65 -4.84
C ASN A 452 -9.42 -14.09 -4.39
N ASP A 453 -9.47 -15.06 -5.32
CA ASP A 453 -9.35 -16.49 -5.04
C ASP A 453 -8.25 -17.19 -5.87
N GLY A 454 -7.41 -16.43 -6.56
CA GLY A 454 -6.34 -16.96 -7.39
C GLY A 454 -6.78 -17.50 -8.76
N SER A 455 -8.10 -17.62 -9.03
CA SER A 455 -8.64 -18.17 -10.27
C SER A 455 -8.80 -17.08 -11.35
N ALA A 456 -8.33 -17.39 -12.56
CA ALA A 456 -8.59 -16.55 -13.74
C ALA A 456 -10.05 -16.63 -14.22
N ASN A 457 -10.81 -17.64 -13.77
CA ASN A 457 -12.19 -17.84 -14.13
C ASN A 457 -13.17 -17.00 -13.29
N THR A 458 -12.70 -16.37 -12.21
CA THR A 458 -13.52 -15.54 -11.33
C THR A 458 -13.56 -14.12 -11.86
N LEU A 459 -14.75 -13.70 -12.29
CA LEU A 459 -15.04 -12.34 -12.74
C LEU A 459 -15.55 -11.52 -11.55
N SER A 460 -14.74 -10.59 -11.08
CA SER A 460 -15.02 -9.79 -9.90
C SER A 460 -15.58 -8.42 -10.26
N PHE A 461 -16.73 -8.08 -9.67
CA PHE A 461 -17.43 -6.81 -9.86
C PHE A 461 -17.50 -6.06 -8.52
N VAL A 462 -17.23 -4.77 -8.55
CA VAL A 462 -17.14 -3.90 -7.37
C VAL A 462 -18.31 -2.93 -7.33
N THR A 463 -19.04 -2.89 -6.22
CA THR A 463 -20.18 -1.98 -6.00
C THR A 463 -20.33 -1.63 -4.51
N SER A 464 -21.38 -0.91 -4.12
CA SER A 464 -21.67 -0.58 -2.72
C SER A 464 -22.14 -1.80 -1.90
N PRO A 465 -21.96 -1.81 -0.56
CA PRO A 465 -22.40 -2.92 0.30
C PRO A 465 -23.90 -3.23 0.21
N ASP A 466 -24.73 -2.20 0.19
CA ASP A 466 -26.18 -2.33 0.06
C ASP A 466 -26.58 -2.92 -1.30
N THR A 467 -25.94 -2.51 -2.38
CA THR A 467 -26.12 -3.12 -3.71
C THR A 467 -25.64 -4.58 -3.75
N VAL A 468 -24.54 -4.90 -3.03
CA VAL A 468 -24.08 -6.30 -2.88
C VAL A 468 -25.17 -7.17 -2.25
N ILE A 469 -25.82 -6.70 -1.16
CA ILE A 469 -26.93 -7.43 -0.53
C ILE A 469 -28.10 -7.61 -1.51
N ALA A 470 -28.48 -6.55 -2.21
CA ALA A 470 -29.60 -6.62 -3.17
C ALA A 470 -29.33 -7.64 -4.29
N ILE A 471 -28.13 -7.63 -4.85
CA ILE A 471 -27.72 -8.60 -5.88
C ILE A 471 -27.63 -10.02 -5.29
N ALA A 472 -27.17 -10.19 -4.05
CA ALA A 472 -27.14 -11.50 -3.38
C ALA A 472 -28.56 -12.08 -3.21
N LEU A 473 -29.53 -11.26 -2.86
CA LEU A 473 -30.95 -11.64 -2.74
C LEU A 473 -31.57 -11.96 -4.12
N GLY A 474 -31.26 -11.18 -5.15
CA GLY A 474 -31.69 -11.41 -6.52
C GLY A 474 -31.03 -12.65 -7.16
N GLY A 475 -29.77 -12.94 -6.78
CA GLY A 475 -28.94 -14.04 -7.30
C GLY A 475 -28.37 -13.78 -8.69
N ARG A 476 -28.55 -12.60 -9.27
CA ARG A 476 -28.17 -12.26 -10.63
C ARG A 476 -27.46 -10.90 -10.70
N LEU A 477 -26.44 -10.83 -11.53
CA LEU A 477 -25.64 -9.63 -11.77
C LEU A 477 -26.45 -8.46 -12.33
N ASP A 478 -27.47 -8.74 -13.15
CA ASP A 478 -28.36 -7.75 -13.76
C ASP A 478 -29.59 -7.39 -12.91
N PHE A 479 -29.60 -7.73 -11.62
CA PHE A 479 -30.67 -7.33 -10.70
C PHE A 479 -30.58 -5.83 -10.36
N ASP A 480 -31.65 -5.10 -10.60
CA ASP A 480 -31.78 -3.68 -10.27
C ASP A 480 -32.72 -3.50 -9.05
N PRO A 481 -32.20 -3.17 -7.86
CA PRO A 481 -33.03 -3.04 -6.66
C PRO A 481 -34.03 -1.89 -6.72
N THR A 482 -33.93 -1.00 -7.70
CA THR A 482 -34.84 0.15 -7.83
C THR A 482 -36.13 -0.19 -8.56
N VAL A 483 -36.16 -1.29 -9.33
CA VAL A 483 -37.28 -1.66 -10.20
C VAL A 483 -37.62 -3.15 -10.16
N ASP A 484 -36.66 -4.04 -9.88
CA ASP A 484 -36.88 -5.48 -9.89
C ASP A 484 -37.48 -5.97 -8.56
N THR A 485 -38.34 -6.96 -8.63
CA THR A 485 -38.94 -7.63 -7.49
C THR A 485 -38.29 -8.99 -7.24
N ILE A 486 -38.41 -9.46 -6.01
CA ILE A 486 -38.02 -10.81 -5.59
C ILE A 486 -39.27 -11.52 -5.09
N THR A 487 -39.55 -12.71 -5.63
CA THR A 487 -40.69 -13.53 -5.17
C THR A 487 -40.37 -14.13 -3.81
N ALA A 488 -41.15 -13.79 -2.80
CA ALA A 488 -41.07 -14.34 -1.46
C ALA A 488 -41.66 -15.78 -1.39
N PRO A 489 -41.34 -16.57 -0.34
CA PRO A 489 -41.86 -17.92 -0.20
C PRO A 489 -43.38 -18.06 -0.18
N ASP A 490 -44.10 -17.00 0.18
CA ASP A 490 -45.56 -16.93 0.15
C ASP A 490 -46.14 -16.55 -1.23
N GLY A 491 -45.29 -16.31 -2.23
CA GLY A 491 -45.63 -15.91 -3.59
C GLY A 491 -45.78 -14.39 -3.78
N THR A 492 -45.51 -13.58 -2.75
CA THR A 492 -45.56 -12.12 -2.83
C THR A 492 -44.35 -11.56 -3.58
N GLU A 493 -44.55 -10.63 -4.50
CA GLU A 493 -43.49 -9.88 -5.17
C GLU A 493 -43.03 -8.73 -4.26
N VAL A 494 -41.76 -8.74 -3.88
CA VAL A 494 -41.13 -7.79 -2.97
C VAL A 494 -40.18 -6.86 -3.73
N LEU A 495 -40.51 -5.57 -3.77
CA LEU A 495 -39.57 -4.52 -4.16
C LEU A 495 -38.82 -4.04 -2.92
N LEU A 496 -37.49 -4.08 -2.93
CA LEU A 496 -36.67 -3.59 -1.82
C LEU A 496 -36.71 -2.06 -1.76
N SER A 497 -36.90 -1.52 -0.55
CA SER A 497 -36.77 -0.07 -0.33
C SER A 497 -35.31 0.32 -0.25
N ALA A 498 -35.00 1.57 -0.60
CA ALA A 498 -33.65 2.10 -0.47
C ALA A 498 -33.08 1.91 0.95
N PRO A 499 -31.78 1.64 1.10
CA PRO A 499 -31.17 1.40 2.39
C PRO A 499 -31.22 2.64 3.28
N VAL A 500 -31.39 2.41 4.57
CA VAL A 500 -31.29 3.44 5.62
C VAL A 500 -30.12 3.05 6.52
N GLY A 501 -29.14 3.94 6.66
CA GLY A 501 -27.95 3.70 7.48
C GLY A 501 -27.79 4.74 8.57
N GLU A 502 -27.15 4.33 9.66
CA GLU A 502 -26.70 5.22 10.72
C GLU A 502 -25.22 5.48 10.57
N VAL A 503 -24.83 6.75 10.54
CA VAL A 503 -23.41 7.17 10.36
C VAL A 503 -22.56 6.77 11.56
N LEU A 504 -23.14 6.86 12.78
CA LEU A 504 -22.45 6.55 14.04
C LEU A 504 -23.42 5.75 14.93
N PRO A 505 -22.90 4.83 15.76
CA PRO A 505 -23.76 4.08 16.69
C PRO A 505 -24.34 5.00 17.77
N ALA A 506 -25.66 4.92 17.95
CA ALA A 506 -26.41 5.76 18.90
C ALA A 506 -25.92 5.62 20.36
N ASN A 507 -25.41 4.43 20.72
CA ASN A 507 -24.90 4.12 22.05
C ASN A 507 -23.36 4.19 22.14
N GLY A 508 -22.70 4.86 21.16
CA GLY A 508 -21.25 4.86 21.03
C GLY A 508 -20.70 3.51 20.54
N TYR A 509 -19.41 3.49 20.23
CA TYR A 509 -18.73 2.26 19.84
C TYR A 509 -18.50 1.34 21.05
N ASP A 510 -18.59 0.04 20.82
CA ASP A 510 -18.13 -0.99 21.75
C ASP A 510 -16.68 -1.33 21.40
N PRO A 511 -15.72 -1.16 22.32
CA PRO A 511 -14.32 -1.42 22.00
C PRO A 511 -14.01 -2.90 21.70
N GLY A 512 -14.91 -3.81 22.10
CA GLY A 512 -14.66 -5.25 21.97
C GLY A 512 -13.51 -5.75 22.83
N VAL A 513 -12.77 -6.72 22.32
CA VAL A 513 -11.59 -7.29 23.00
C VAL A 513 -10.39 -6.39 22.77
N ASP A 514 -9.62 -6.08 23.83
CA ASP A 514 -8.37 -5.35 23.69
C ASP A 514 -7.32 -6.22 23.01
N THR A 515 -6.98 -5.84 21.79
CA THR A 515 -6.01 -6.52 20.93
C THR A 515 -4.72 -5.74 20.76
N PHE A 516 -4.62 -4.53 21.37
CA PHE A 516 -3.42 -3.71 21.32
C PHE A 516 -2.42 -4.14 22.38
N THR A 517 -1.18 -4.33 22.00
CA THR A 517 -0.07 -4.55 22.91
C THR A 517 0.77 -3.30 23.01
N GLN A 518 0.70 -2.64 24.15
CA GLN A 518 1.53 -1.48 24.50
C GLN A 518 2.99 -1.93 24.62
N PRO A 519 3.94 -1.30 23.90
CA PRO A 519 5.36 -1.58 24.13
C PRO A 519 5.77 -1.12 25.55
N PRO A 520 6.67 -1.85 26.21
CA PRO A 520 7.18 -1.44 27.52
C PRO A 520 8.00 -0.15 27.41
N ALA A 521 8.15 0.57 28.50
CA ALA A 521 8.96 1.78 28.56
C ALA A 521 10.46 1.51 28.30
N ASP A 522 10.94 0.31 28.59
CA ASP A 522 12.30 -0.16 28.30
C ASP A 522 12.24 -1.55 27.66
N GLY A 523 12.52 -1.60 26.35
CA GLY A 523 12.61 -2.82 25.57
C GLY A 523 14.00 -3.45 25.51
N SER A 524 15.01 -2.88 26.16
CA SER A 524 16.43 -3.29 26.03
C SER A 524 16.68 -4.77 26.35
N LYS A 525 15.94 -5.32 27.31
CA LYS A 525 16.06 -6.72 27.75
C LYS A 525 15.24 -7.72 26.92
N ILE A 526 14.46 -7.24 25.98
CA ILE A 526 13.62 -8.12 25.15
C ILE A 526 14.49 -8.79 24.08
N THR A 527 14.38 -10.10 24.00
CA THR A 527 14.98 -10.88 22.91
C THR A 527 13.96 -11.00 21.79
N VAL A 528 14.36 -10.63 20.56
CA VAL A 528 13.52 -10.79 19.37
C VAL A 528 13.42 -12.26 19.02
N ALA A 529 12.19 -12.74 18.79
CA ALA A 529 11.90 -14.14 18.53
C ALA A 529 12.15 -14.49 17.05
N VAL A 530 13.37 -14.93 16.74
CA VAL A 530 13.72 -15.52 15.42
C VAL A 530 14.45 -16.82 15.68
N SER A 531 13.90 -17.93 15.18
CA SER A 531 14.57 -19.22 15.24
C SER A 531 15.77 -19.26 14.31
N PRO A 532 16.94 -19.75 14.74
CA PRO A 532 18.09 -19.92 13.85
C PRO A 532 17.86 -20.96 12.74
N THR A 533 16.81 -21.78 12.86
CA THR A 533 16.41 -22.79 11.87
C THR A 533 15.13 -22.42 11.11
N SER A 534 14.71 -21.16 11.19
CA SER A 534 13.53 -20.69 10.47
C SER A 534 13.77 -20.67 8.96
N ASP A 535 12.77 -21.10 8.19
CA ASP A 535 12.75 -20.93 6.74
C ASP A 535 12.11 -19.58 6.33
N ARG A 536 11.40 -18.89 7.24
CA ARG A 536 10.62 -17.70 6.97
C ARG A 536 11.28 -16.42 7.44
N LEU A 537 12.11 -16.48 8.49
CA LEU A 537 12.70 -15.30 9.16
C LEU A 537 14.22 -15.50 9.32
N GLN A 538 14.98 -14.46 9.05
CA GLN A 538 16.44 -14.45 9.21
C GLN A 538 16.88 -13.11 9.80
N LEU A 539 17.61 -13.13 10.90
CA LEU A 539 18.30 -11.93 11.39
C LEU A 539 19.31 -11.47 10.35
N LEU A 540 19.29 -10.18 10.05
CA LEU A 540 20.19 -9.58 9.07
C LEU A 540 21.47 -9.10 9.75
N GLU A 541 22.59 -9.34 9.10
CA GLU A 541 23.86 -8.70 9.42
C GLU A 541 24.02 -7.42 8.58
N PRO A 542 24.59 -6.34 9.17
CA PRO A 542 24.91 -5.14 8.41
C PRO A 542 25.85 -5.45 7.23
N PHE A 543 25.58 -4.88 6.06
CA PHE A 543 26.48 -5.03 4.93
C PHE A 543 27.86 -4.45 5.23
N THR A 544 28.90 -5.10 4.70
CA THR A 544 30.30 -4.66 4.88
C THR A 544 30.53 -3.30 4.25
N ALA A 545 31.30 -2.45 4.93
CA ALA A 545 31.76 -1.17 4.38
C ALA A 545 32.63 -1.38 3.14
N TRP A 546 32.65 -0.37 2.25
CA TRP A 546 33.57 -0.35 1.14
C TRP A 546 35.03 -0.34 1.64
N ASP A 547 35.90 -1.13 1.02
CA ASP A 547 37.28 -1.36 1.43
C ASP A 547 38.28 -0.30 0.95
N GLY A 548 37.79 0.68 0.18
CA GLY A 548 38.64 1.74 -0.39
C GLY A 548 39.20 1.43 -1.77
N SER A 549 38.89 0.26 -2.34
CA SER A 549 39.45 -0.19 -3.63
C SER A 549 38.46 0.00 -4.79
N ASP A 550 39.00 0.25 -5.98
CA ASP A 550 38.20 0.21 -7.21
C ASP A 550 37.67 -1.21 -7.48
N TYR A 551 36.57 -1.30 -8.21
CA TYR A 551 36.05 -2.59 -8.63
C TYR A 551 36.66 -3.01 -9.97
N ILE A 552 37.52 -4.02 -9.94
CA ILE A 552 38.30 -4.45 -11.10
C ILE A 552 37.84 -5.80 -11.61
N ASP A 553 37.70 -5.94 -12.93
CA ASP A 553 37.39 -7.18 -13.65
C ASP A 553 36.13 -7.93 -13.17
N LEU A 554 35.08 -7.17 -12.87
CA LEU A 554 33.77 -7.73 -12.49
C LEU A 554 33.16 -8.55 -13.63
N PRO A 555 32.78 -9.81 -13.39
CA PRO A 555 31.99 -10.57 -14.36
C PRO A 555 30.59 -9.95 -14.50
N VAL A 556 30.02 -10.06 -15.69
CA VAL A 556 28.62 -9.72 -15.96
C VAL A 556 27.74 -10.91 -15.57
N LEU A 557 27.09 -10.85 -14.41
CA LEU A 557 26.19 -11.92 -13.98
C LEU A 557 24.97 -12.01 -14.91
N MET A 558 24.36 -10.87 -15.24
CA MET A 558 23.13 -10.77 -16.00
C MET A 558 23.16 -9.52 -16.88
N LYS A 559 22.74 -9.64 -18.13
CA LYS A 559 22.42 -8.51 -19.01
C LYS A 559 20.97 -8.65 -19.46
N ALA A 560 20.12 -7.72 -19.03
CA ALA A 560 18.70 -7.75 -19.31
C ALA A 560 18.39 -7.25 -20.72
N LYS A 561 17.55 -7.97 -21.46
CA LYS A 561 16.98 -7.53 -22.74
C LYS A 561 15.65 -6.84 -22.51
N GLY A 562 15.58 -5.55 -22.81
CA GLY A 562 14.34 -4.78 -22.66
C GLY A 562 13.93 -4.57 -21.19
N LYS A 563 12.63 -4.57 -20.92
CA LYS A 563 12.07 -4.25 -19.62
C LYS A 563 12.51 -5.23 -18.52
N CYS A 564 13.14 -4.71 -17.46
CA CYS A 564 13.50 -5.46 -16.27
C CYS A 564 12.91 -4.76 -15.04
N THR A 565 11.74 -5.24 -14.60
CA THR A 565 10.99 -4.69 -13.45
C THR A 565 11.51 -5.23 -12.14
N THR A 566 11.06 -4.64 -11.03
CA THR A 566 11.33 -5.19 -9.70
C THR A 566 10.80 -6.62 -9.53
N ASP A 567 9.73 -7.00 -10.24
CA ASP A 567 9.24 -8.39 -10.29
C ASP A 567 10.15 -9.35 -11.06
N HIS A 568 10.90 -8.85 -12.04
CA HIS A 568 11.90 -9.65 -12.76
C HIS A 568 13.17 -9.84 -11.92
N ILE A 569 13.48 -8.88 -11.05
CA ILE A 569 14.66 -8.94 -10.17
C ILE A 569 14.35 -9.79 -8.93
N SER A 570 13.22 -9.54 -8.25
CA SER A 570 12.76 -10.26 -7.07
C SER A 570 11.30 -10.64 -7.27
N ALA A 571 11.06 -11.87 -7.71
CA ALA A 571 9.74 -12.34 -8.09
C ALA A 571 8.79 -12.47 -6.88
N ALA A 572 7.51 -12.19 -7.12
CA ALA A 572 6.42 -12.37 -6.16
C ALA A 572 5.87 -13.82 -6.13
N GLY A 573 4.62 -13.99 -5.80
CA GLY A 573 3.91 -15.27 -5.73
C GLY A 573 4.40 -16.13 -4.57
N LYS A 574 4.75 -17.39 -4.83
CA LYS A 574 5.21 -18.34 -3.79
C LYS A 574 6.42 -17.85 -2.98
N TRP A 575 7.25 -17.00 -3.55
CA TRP A 575 8.43 -16.44 -2.91
C TRP A 575 8.11 -15.51 -1.74
N LEU A 576 6.90 -14.96 -1.73
CA LEU A 576 6.46 -14.07 -0.65
C LEU A 576 6.42 -14.75 0.72
N THR A 577 6.42 -16.08 0.78
CA THR A 577 6.60 -16.83 2.03
C THR A 577 7.95 -16.55 2.70
N TYR A 578 8.99 -16.26 1.91
CA TYR A 578 10.36 -16.00 2.37
C TYR A 578 10.70 -14.53 2.52
N ARG A 579 9.72 -13.62 2.49
CA ARG A 579 9.99 -12.18 2.53
C ARG A 579 10.74 -11.68 3.77
N GLY A 580 10.70 -12.43 4.86
CA GLY A 580 11.49 -12.20 6.07
C GLY A 580 12.84 -12.96 6.12
N HIS A 581 13.22 -13.68 5.06
CA HIS A 581 14.43 -14.52 5.03
C HIS A 581 15.26 -14.24 3.79
N LEU A 582 16.29 -13.37 3.93
CA LEU A 582 17.05 -12.85 2.78
C LEU A 582 17.76 -13.94 1.99
N GLU A 583 18.34 -14.95 2.65
CA GLU A 583 18.96 -16.11 1.98
C GLU A 583 17.96 -16.86 1.10
N ASN A 584 16.78 -17.18 1.62
CA ASN A 584 15.79 -17.99 0.92
C ASN A 584 15.11 -17.21 -0.21
N ILE A 585 14.73 -15.94 0.01
CA ILE A 585 14.10 -15.12 -1.03
C ILE A 585 15.08 -14.84 -2.18
N SER A 586 16.38 -14.73 -1.90
CA SER A 586 17.41 -14.56 -2.95
C SER A 586 17.50 -15.76 -3.92
N GLY A 587 16.77 -16.86 -3.65
CA GLY A 587 16.56 -17.94 -4.61
C GLY A 587 15.69 -17.54 -5.80
N ASN A 588 15.10 -16.33 -5.81
CA ASN A 588 14.34 -15.78 -6.94
C ASN A 588 15.08 -14.68 -7.71
N LEU A 589 16.33 -14.36 -7.34
CA LEU A 589 17.11 -13.28 -7.97
C LEU A 589 17.18 -13.42 -9.49
N PHE A 590 16.66 -12.44 -10.23
CA PHE A 590 16.62 -12.38 -11.69
C PHE A 590 15.89 -13.52 -12.42
N ILE A 591 15.08 -14.34 -11.76
CA ILE A 591 14.39 -15.47 -12.44
C ILE A 591 13.39 -15.01 -13.50
N GLY A 592 12.95 -13.75 -13.48
CA GLY A 592 12.09 -13.15 -14.49
C GLY A 592 12.83 -12.35 -15.55
N ALA A 593 14.15 -12.15 -15.42
CA ALA A 593 14.92 -11.35 -16.36
C ALA A 593 15.21 -12.12 -17.65
N ILE A 594 15.03 -11.46 -18.80
CA ILE A 594 15.35 -12.03 -20.12
C ILE A 594 16.83 -11.75 -20.40
N ASN A 595 17.62 -12.80 -20.62
CA ASN A 595 19.02 -12.72 -20.96
C ASN A 595 19.22 -12.13 -22.36
N ALA A 596 19.96 -11.02 -22.47
CA ALA A 596 20.20 -10.34 -23.73
C ALA A 596 21.11 -11.14 -24.68
N PHE A 597 21.91 -12.08 -24.17
CA PHE A 597 22.87 -12.85 -24.97
C PHE A 597 22.20 -14.00 -25.73
N ASN A 598 21.25 -14.68 -25.13
CA ASN A 598 20.62 -15.88 -25.69
C ASN A 598 19.07 -15.86 -25.73
N GLY A 599 18.44 -14.88 -25.09
CA GLY A 599 16.97 -14.76 -25.03
C GLY A 599 16.30 -15.66 -24.00
N ALA A 600 17.06 -16.45 -23.23
CA ALA A 600 16.50 -17.28 -22.15
C ALA A 600 16.00 -16.43 -20.98
N THR A 601 15.06 -16.97 -20.20
CA THR A 601 14.53 -16.28 -19.01
C THR A 601 15.13 -16.88 -17.75
N GLY A 602 15.72 -16.04 -16.90
CA GLY A 602 16.17 -16.41 -15.56
C GLY A 602 17.47 -17.20 -15.49
N GLU A 603 18.16 -17.41 -16.60
CA GLU A 603 19.40 -18.20 -16.64
C GLU A 603 20.50 -17.52 -17.46
N GLY A 604 21.74 -17.88 -17.16
CA GLY A 604 22.93 -17.35 -17.81
C GLY A 604 24.14 -18.27 -17.66
N LYS A 605 25.29 -17.78 -18.10
CA LYS A 605 26.56 -18.52 -18.05
C LYS A 605 27.25 -18.31 -16.71
N ASP A 606 27.64 -19.40 -16.08
CA ASP A 606 28.52 -19.40 -14.90
C ASP A 606 29.98 -19.34 -15.36
N ILE A 607 30.67 -18.27 -15.00
CA ILE A 607 32.09 -18.09 -15.42
C ILE A 607 33.04 -19.07 -14.74
N THR A 608 32.64 -19.70 -13.65
CA THR A 608 33.52 -20.58 -12.87
C THR A 608 33.79 -21.92 -13.57
N ASP A 609 32.84 -22.36 -14.41
CA ASP A 609 32.96 -23.62 -15.15
C ASP A 609 32.37 -23.58 -16.57
N GLY A 610 31.84 -22.44 -17.00
CA GLY A 610 31.21 -22.25 -18.32
C GLY A 610 29.85 -22.87 -18.52
N GLY A 611 29.25 -23.45 -17.46
CA GLY A 611 27.92 -24.05 -17.51
C GLY A 611 26.77 -23.03 -17.48
N THR A 612 25.61 -23.40 -18.03
CA THR A 612 24.39 -22.58 -17.93
C THR A 612 23.60 -22.97 -16.69
N ARG A 613 23.16 -21.97 -15.89
CA ARG A 613 22.38 -22.15 -14.67
C ARG A 613 21.42 -21.00 -14.46
N LEU A 614 20.48 -21.17 -13.53
CA LEU A 614 19.64 -20.07 -13.05
C LEU A 614 20.50 -18.99 -12.39
N TYR A 615 20.18 -17.72 -12.61
CA TYR A 615 20.93 -16.59 -12.05
C TYR A 615 21.10 -16.65 -10.52
N PRO A 616 20.10 -17.03 -9.71
CA PRO A 616 20.28 -17.13 -8.26
C PRO A 616 21.31 -18.21 -7.87
N GLU A 617 21.41 -19.30 -8.62
CA GLU A 617 22.41 -20.36 -8.38
C GLU A 617 23.81 -19.83 -8.69
N ILE A 618 23.99 -19.12 -9.82
CA ILE A 618 25.27 -18.50 -10.19
C ILE A 618 25.68 -17.47 -9.14
N ALA A 619 24.78 -16.55 -8.77
CA ALA A 619 25.05 -15.51 -7.78
C ALA A 619 25.43 -16.10 -6.41
N LYS A 620 24.78 -17.20 -6.00
CA LYS A 620 25.13 -17.92 -4.76
C LYS A 620 26.54 -18.53 -4.84
N ARG A 621 26.91 -19.14 -5.95
CA ARG A 621 28.27 -19.69 -6.19
C ARG A 621 29.32 -18.58 -6.18
N TYR A 622 29.04 -17.44 -6.82
CA TYR A 622 29.96 -16.29 -6.82
C TYR A 622 30.16 -15.75 -5.40
N SER A 623 29.07 -15.56 -4.66
CA SER A 623 29.12 -15.11 -3.25
C SER A 623 29.97 -16.07 -2.39
N GLN A 624 29.80 -17.39 -2.54
CA GLN A 624 30.57 -18.41 -1.81
C GLN A 624 32.06 -18.41 -2.20
N ALA A 625 32.37 -18.05 -3.45
CA ALA A 625 33.73 -17.96 -3.96
C ALA A 625 34.38 -16.57 -3.72
N GLY A 626 33.65 -15.63 -3.10
CA GLY A 626 34.14 -14.25 -2.90
C GLY A 626 34.23 -13.43 -4.19
N ILE A 627 33.52 -13.83 -5.24
CA ILE A 627 33.49 -13.15 -6.53
C ILE A 627 32.42 -12.07 -6.51
N SER A 628 32.83 -10.80 -6.57
CA SER A 628 31.93 -9.68 -6.81
C SER A 628 31.57 -9.61 -8.30
N TRP A 629 30.36 -9.08 -8.61
CA TRP A 629 29.82 -9.06 -9.96
C TRP A 629 29.04 -7.77 -10.26
N CYS A 630 28.83 -7.52 -11.55
CA CYS A 630 27.90 -6.47 -12.01
C CYS A 630 26.73 -7.05 -12.79
N ALA A 631 25.63 -6.27 -12.88
CA ALA A 631 24.53 -6.56 -13.78
C ALA A 631 24.27 -5.38 -14.71
N ILE A 632 23.72 -5.68 -15.90
CA ILE A 632 23.46 -4.71 -16.95
C ILE A 632 21.96 -4.65 -17.23
N GLY A 633 21.34 -3.53 -16.91
CA GLY A 633 19.96 -3.22 -17.23
C GLY A 633 19.80 -2.50 -18.57
N ASP A 634 18.61 -2.55 -19.13
CA ASP A 634 18.19 -1.76 -20.29
C ASP A 634 17.51 -0.46 -19.83
N GLN A 635 16.49 0.02 -20.52
CA GLN A 635 15.77 1.24 -20.16
C GLN A 635 14.85 1.04 -18.95
N ASN A 636 14.76 2.07 -18.10
CA ASN A 636 13.90 2.11 -16.93
C ASN A 636 14.04 0.89 -15.99
N TYR A 637 15.28 0.46 -15.76
CA TYR A 637 15.61 -0.70 -14.93
C TYR A 637 15.06 -0.54 -13.51
N GLY A 638 14.37 -1.59 -13.03
CA GLY A 638 13.74 -1.59 -11.71
C GLY A 638 12.38 -0.86 -11.63
N GLU A 639 11.72 -0.64 -12.77
CA GLU A 639 10.34 -0.14 -12.81
C GLU A 639 9.41 -1.10 -12.06
N GLY A 640 8.34 -0.55 -11.46
CA GLY A 640 7.31 -1.32 -10.77
C GLY A 640 7.18 -0.97 -9.29
N SER A 641 6.71 -1.93 -8.49
CA SER A 641 6.51 -1.74 -7.05
C SER A 641 7.83 -1.43 -6.32
N SER A 642 7.77 -0.56 -5.31
CA SER A 642 8.92 -0.32 -4.42
C SER A 642 9.20 -1.59 -3.60
N ARG A 643 10.17 -2.38 -4.06
CA ARG A 643 10.60 -3.62 -3.38
C ARG A 643 12.05 -3.47 -2.94
N GLU A 644 12.25 -3.40 -1.64
CA GLU A 644 13.57 -3.41 -1.04
C GLU A 644 14.38 -4.66 -1.38
N HIS A 645 13.72 -5.81 -1.49
CA HIS A 645 14.35 -7.08 -1.88
C HIS A 645 15.08 -6.99 -3.21
N ALA A 646 14.52 -6.29 -4.21
CA ALA A 646 15.15 -6.12 -5.51
C ALA A 646 16.50 -5.35 -5.46
N ALA A 647 16.80 -4.65 -4.37
CA ALA A 647 18.10 -4.03 -4.11
C ALA A 647 18.93 -4.84 -3.10
N MET A 648 18.29 -5.46 -2.10
CA MET A 648 18.98 -6.23 -1.07
C MET A 648 19.55 -7.54 -1.61
N GLU A 649 18.81 -8.26 -2.44
CA GLU A 649 19.23 -9.55 -2.98
C GLU A 649 20.51 -9.47 -3.83
N PRO A 650 20.63 -8.53 -4.81
CA PRO A 650 21.89 -8.33 -5.52
C PRO A 650 23.05 -8.04 -4.57
N ARG A 651 22.86 -7.12 -3.59
CA ARG A 651 23.89 -6.78 -2.61
C ARG A 651 24.31 -7.99 -1.78
N PHE A 652 23.33 -8.72 -1.27
CA PHE A 652 23.55 -9.92 -0.45
C PHE A 652 24.30 -11.03 -1.20
N ARG A 653 24.06 -11.17 -2.51
CA ARG A 653 24.71 -12.14 -3.37
C ARG A 653 26.02 -11.67 -4.01
N GLY A 654 26.58 -10.55 -3.54
CA GLY A 654 27.90 -10.07 -3.97
C GLY A 654 27.88 -9.13 -5.18
N GLY A 655 26.70 -8.65 -5.60
CA GLY A 655 26.59 -7.58 -6.57
C GLY A 655 27.11 -6.26 -6.00
N VAL A 656 27.87 -5.52 -6.78
CA VAL A 656 28.47 -4.24 -6.35
C VAL A 656 28.12 -3.09 -7.27
N VAL A 657 27.93 -3.35 -8.58
CA VAL A 657 27.58 -2.33 -9.59
C VAL A 657 26.40 -2.80 -10.42
N ILE A 658 25.47 -1.90 -10.66
CA ILE A 658 24.39 -2.10 -11.64
C ILE A 658 24.54 -1.02 -12.70
N PHE A 659 24.76 -1.40 -13.95
CA PHE A 659 24.71 -0.50 -15.08
C PHE A 659 23.34 -0.54 -15.73
N ALA A 660 22.86 0.58 -16.27
CA ALA A 660 21.63 0.62 -17.07
C ALA A 660 21.66 1.75 -18.10
N ARG A 661 20.85 1.64 -19.15
CA ARG A 661 20.56 2.77 -20.03
C ARG A 661 19.79 3.88 -19.31
N SER A 662 18.90 3.49 -18.41
CA SER A 662 18.24 4.38 -17.43
C SER A 662 17.65 3.57 -16.28
N PHE A 663 17.43 4.21 -15.14
CA PHE A 663 16.83 3.61 -13.94
C PHE A 663 15.43 4.16 -13.65
N ALA A 664 14.58 3.32 -13.09
CA ALA A 664 13.47 3.79 -12.28
C ALA A 664 14.04 4.44 -11.01
N ARG A 665 13.68 5.71 -10.74
CA ARG A 665 14.35 6.51 -9.70
C ARG A 665 14.28 5.88 -8.30
N ILE A 666 13.12 5.35 -7.90
CA ILE A 666 12.98 4.72 -6.58
C ILE A 666 13.95 3.54 -6.44
N HIS A 667 14.05 2.72 -7.48
CA HIS A 667 14.96 1.58 -7.47
C HIS A 667 16.43 2.01 -7.44
N GLU A 668 16.82 3.04 -8.20
CA GLU A 668 18.17 3.63 -8.15
C GLU A 668 18.52 4.08 -6.72
N THR A 669 17.58 4.76 -6.04
CA THR A 669 17.77 5.17 -4.65
C THR A 669 17.90 3.97 -3.72
N ASN A 670 17.06 2.94 -3.91
CA ASN A 670 17.16 1.72 -3.10
C ASN A 670 18.50 0.98 -3.29
N LEU A 671 19.03 0.93 -4.50
CA LEU A 671 20.37 0.38 -4.75
C LEU A 671 21.44 1.13 -3.95
N LYS A 672 21.44 2.47 -4.00
CA LYS A 672 22.39 3.32 -3.23
C LYS A 672 22.24 3.11 -1.71
N LYS A 673 21.01 2.99 -1.19
CA LYS A 673 20.76 2.72 0.21
C LYS A 673 21.36 1.40 0.68
N GLN A 674 21.43 0.40 -0.19
CA GLN A 674 22.06 -0.89 0.09
C GLN A 674 23.55 -0.92 -0.23
N GLY A 675 24.17 0.22 -0.57
CA GLY A 675 25.60 0.32 -0.84
C GLY A 675 26.05 -0.19 -2.22
N LEU A 676 25.13 -0.38 -3.17
CA LEU A 676 25.47 -0.64 -4.57
C LEU A 676 25.75 0.67 -5.32
N VAL A 677 26.45 0.56 -6.44
CA VAL A 677 26.77 1.68 -7.33
C VAL A 677 25.91 1.57 -8.60
N PRO A 678 24.75 2.24 -8.69
CA PRO A 678 23.99 2.35 -9.92
C PRO A 678 24.65 3.37 -10.86
N LEU A 679 24.93 2.94 -12.08
CA LEU A 679 25.61 3.72 -13.12
C LEU A 679 24.80 3.74 -14.41
N THR A 680 24.61 4.93 -14.98
CA THR A 680 23.95 5.09 -16.28
C THR A 680 25.00 5.31 -17.35
N PHE A 681 24.94 4.58 -18.46
CA PHE A 681 25.85 4.77 -19.60
C PHE A 681 25.78 6.22 -20.09
N SER A 682 26.92 6.90 -20.20
CA SER A 682 27.00 8.24 -20.82
C SER A 682 26.61 8.20 -22.29
N ASP A 683 27.04 7.15 -22.99
CA ASP A 683 26.57 6.77 -24.33
C ASP A 683 25.72 5.49 -24.21
N PRO A 684 24.42 5.54 -24.47
CA PRO A 684 23.55 4.37 -24.42
C PRO A 684 23.96 3.21 -25.33
N ALA A 685 24.75 3.48 -26.40
CA ALA A 685 25.29 2.45 -27.31
C ALA A 685 26.35 1.55 -26.64
N THR A 686 26.95 1.99 -25.55
CA THR A 686 27.90 1.18 -24.76
C THR A 686 27.28 -0.12 -24.28
N TYR A 687 25.95 -0.13 -23.99
CA TYR A 687 25.23 -1.35 -23.65
C TYR A 687 25.44 -2.45 -24.71
N ASP A 688 25.40 -2.10 -25.99
CA ASP A 688 25.52 -3.09 -27.09
C ASP A 688 26.94 -3.64 -27.24
N LEU A 689 27.96 -2.93 -26.72
CA LEU A 689 29.35 -3.35 -26.75
C LEU A 689 29.68 -4.47 -25.75
N ILE A 690 28.86 -4.66 -24.69
CA ILE A 690 29.15 -5.59 -23.60
C ILE A 690 28.74 -7.01 -23.99
N GLY A 691 29.70 -7.92 -24.03
CA GLY A 691 29.55 -9.35 -24.29
C GLY A 691 29.42 -10.17 -23.00
N GLU A 692 29.00 -11.45 -23.14
CA GLU A 692 28.75 -12.36 -22.01
C GLU A 692 30.04 -12.71 -21.23
N ASP A 693 31.15 -12.82 -21.91
CA ASP A 693 32.47 -13.19 -21.34
C ASP A 693 33.30 -11.97 -20.95
N ASP A 694 32.79 -10.76 -21.14
CA ASP A 694 33.51 -9.54 -20.82
C ASP A 694 33.66 -9.34 -19.30
N ARG A 695 34.64 -8.55 -18.90
CA ARG A 695 34.82 -8.06 -17.54
C ARG A 695 34.69 -6.55 -17.52
N ILE A 696 34.11 -6.02 -16.46
CA ILE A 696 33.95 -4.57 -16.32
C ILE A 696 34.68 -4.09 -15.08
N SER A 697 35.54 -3.08 -15.27
CA SER A 697 36.21 -2.37 -14.19
C SER A 697 35.59 -0.99 -14.01
N VAL A 698 35.42 -0.57 -12.75
CA VAL A 698 34.96 0.76 -12.34
C VAL A 698 36.05 1.42 -11.54
N MET A 699 36.59 2.52 -12.03
CA MET A 699 37.80 3.15 -11.53
C MET A 699 37.54 4.56 -11.00
N GLY A 700 38.25 4.95 -9.95
CA GLY A 700 38.11 6.27 -9.32
C GLY A 700 36.97 6.36 -8.33
N LEU A 701 36.69 5.26 -7.65
CA LEU A 701 35.75 5.22 -6.50
C LEU A 701 36.36 5.93 -5.28
N PRO A 702 35.54 6.55 -4.40
CA PRO A 702 34.08 6.61 -4.42
C PRO A 702 33.55 7.59 -5.48
N PRO A 703 32.25 7.47 -5.87
CA PRO A 703 31.64 8.41 -6.81
C PRO A 703 31.79 9.86 -6.38
N VAL A 704 32.21 10.75 -7.26
CA VAL A 704 32.32 12.18 -6.98
C VAL A 704 31.08 12.87 -7.56
N PRO A 705 30.24 13.54 -6.75
CA PRO A 705 29.03 14.21 -7.23
C PRO A 705 29.29 15.06 -8.48
N ASP A 706 28.37 14.99 -9.44
CA ASP A 706 28.37 15.71 -10.71
C ASP A 706 29.57 15.39 -11.66
N LYS A 707 30.32 14.35 -11.37
CA LYS A 707 31.41 13.88 -12.28
C LYS A 707 31.11 12.47 -12.79
N PRO A 708 31.37 12.18 -14.09
CA PRO A 708 31.26 10.83 -14.57
C PRO A 708 32.34 9.94 -13.94
N ILE A 709 32.11 8.63 -13.95
CA ILE A 709 33.04 7.59 -13.50
C ILE A 709 33.63 6.93 -14.73
N THR A 710 34.95 6.71 -14.70
CA THR A 710 35.67 5.97 -15.75
C THR A 710 35.46 4.47 -15.56
N CYS A 711 35.05 3.80 -16.62
CA CYS A 711 34.82 2.36 -16.64
C CYS A 711 35.59 1.73 -17.82
N ARG A 712 35.91 0.45 -17.70
CA ARG A 712 36.60 -0.30 -18.75
C ARG A 712 35.92 -1.64 -18.98
N ILE A 713 35.63 -1.95 -20.23
CA ILE A 713 35.27 -3.30 -20.68
C ILE A 713 36.58 -4.00 -21.10
N THR A 714 36.91 -5.11 -20.46
CA THR A 714 37.94 -6.04 -20.89
C THR A 714 37.26 -7.19 -21.61
N LYS A 715 37.56 -7.30 -22.92
CA LYS A 715 36.98 -8.32 -23.79
C LYS A 715 37.59 -9.70 -23.53
N ALA A 716 36.93 -10.76 -23.95
CA ALA A 716 37.42 -12.13 -23.84
C ALA A 716 38.75 -12.35 -24.59
N ASP A 717 39.05 -11.57 -25.62
CA ASP A 717 40.32 -11.60 -26.36
C ASP A 717 41.44 -10.74 -25.73
N GLY A 718 41.15 -10.10 -24.58
CA GLY A 718 42.07 -9.22 -23.87
C GLY A 718 42.08 -7.76 -24.36
N SER A 719 41.35 -7.42 -25.42
CA SER A 719 41.22 -6.03 -25.85
C SER A 719 40.34 -5.23 -24.83
N THR A 720 40.56 -3.93 -24.80
CA THR A 720 39.87 -3.07 -23.83
C THR A 720 39.14 -1.92 -24.51
N VAL A 721 37.96 -1.53 -23.94
CA VAL A 721 37.19 -0.36 -24.34
C VAL A 721 36.90 0.48 -23.12
N ASP A 722 37.43 1.67 -23.06
CA ASP A 722 37.13 2.62 -21.97
C ASP A 722 35.85 3.38 -22.31
N PHE A 723 35.06 3.62 -21.29
CA PHE A 723 33.81 4.40 -21.38
C PHE A 723 33.53 5.18 -20.10
N GLU A 724 32.67 6.16 -20.20
CA GLU A 724 32.21 6.92 -19.06
C GLU A 724 30.78 6.53 -18.66
N ALA A 725 30.51 6.49 -17.37
CA ALA A 725 29.20 6.29 -16.81
C ALA A 725 28.82 7.47 -15.89
N LYS A 726 27.56 7.87 -15.95
CA LYS A 726 26.97 8.90 -15.09
C LYS A 726 26.36 8.28 -13.85
N HIS A 727 26.23 9.07 -12.80
CA HIS A 727 25.53 8.70 -11.59
C HIS A 727 24.84 9.94 -10.97
N THR A 728 23.94 9.68 -10.03
CA THR A 728 23.18 10.72 -9.31
C THR A 728 23.47 10.71 -7.81
N PHE A 729 24.66 10.28 -7.39
CA PHE A 729 25.06 10.32 -5.98
C PHE A 729 25.15 11.74 -5.46
N SER A 730 24.41 12.05 -4.39
CA SER A 730 24.64 13.24 -3.57
C SER A 730 25.85 13.01 -2.63
N PRO A 731 26.42 14.08 -2.03
CA PRO A 731 27.48 13.92 -1.03
C PRO A 731 27.11 12.97 0.12
N GLU A 732 25.87 13.02 0.60
CA GLU A 732 25.35 12.13 1.64
C GLU A 732 25.29 10.67 1.17
N GLN A 733 24.84 10.43 -0.06
CA GLN A 733 24.74 9.08 -0.63
C GLN A 733 26.12 8.46 -0.88
N VAL A 734 27.16 9.26 -1.13
CA VAL A 734 28.55 8.79 -1.17
C VAL A 734 28.98 8.22 0.19
N GLU A 735 28.58 8.86 1.28
CA GLU A 735 28.86 8.33 2.61
C GLU A 735 28.08 7.01 2.89
N TRP A 736 26.85 6.86 2.37
CA TRP A 736 26.15 5.57 2.42
C TRP A 736 26.94 4.45 1.74
N PHE A 737 27.45 4.73 0.55
CA PHE A 737 28.28 3.78 -0.19
C PHE A 737 29.54 3.39 0.59
N LYS A 738 30.29 4.37 1.12
CA LYS A 738 31.50 4.12 1.94
C LYS A 738 31.19 3.28 3.18
N ALA A 739 30.06 3.55 3.84
CA ALA A 739 29.65 2.82 5.03
C ALA A 739 29.12 1.41 4.72
N GLY A 740 28.81 1.09 3.45
CA GLY A 740 28.23 -0.17 3.00
C GLY A 740 26.70 -0.20 2.95
N SER A 741 26.03 0.75 3.62
CA SER A 741 24.59 1.02 3.49
C SER A 741 24.20 2.34 4.19
N ALA A 742 23.02 2.88 3.89
CA ALA A 742 22.48 4.03 4.58
C ALA A 742 22.26 3.75 6.08
N LEU A 743 21.78 2.56 6.44
CA LEU A 743 21.54 2.16 7.82
C LEU A 743 22.83 2.04 8.63
N ASN A 744 23.94 1.69 8.01
CA ASN A 744 25.24 1.67 8.65
C ASN A 744 25.69 3.08 9.12
N ILE A 745 25.33 4.14 8.36
CA ILE A 745 25.58 5.53 8.78
C ILE A 745 24.82 5.84 10.08
N VAL A 746 23.56 5.43 10.19
CA VAL A 746 22.77 5.58 11.42
C VAL A 746 23.51 4.93 12.60
N ARG A 747 23.91 3.67 12.42
CA ARG A 747 24.65 2.89 13.43
C ARG A 747 25.98 3.55 13.83
N GLN A 748 26.75 4.02 12.84
CA GLN A 748 28.03 4.72 13.09
C GLN A 748 27.85 6.04 13.86
N ASN A 749 26.78 6.79 13.54
CA ASN A 749 26.49 8.05 14.21
C ASN A 749 26.04 7.83 15.67
N LEU A 750 25.36 6.73 15.96
CA LEU A 750 25.03 6.34 17.34
C LEU A 750 26.28 5.99 18.14
N ALA A 751 27.24 5.27 17.56
CA ALA A 751 28.48 4.87 18.23
C ALA A 751 29.40 6.07 18.57
N LYS A 752 29.18 7.24 17.91
CA LYS A 752 29.93 8.49 18.17
C LYS A 752 29.31 9.35 19.28
N LYS A 753 28.05 9.09 19.65
CA LYS A 753 27.35 9.77 20.76
C LYS A 753 27.55 9.01 22.10
#